data_9d997b9a216a8cb6a317ba89c4f7cb42
#
_entry.id   9d997b9a216a8cb6a317ba89c4f7cb42
#
_cell.length_a   1.000
_cell.length_b   1.000
_cell.length_c   1.000
_cell.angle_alpha   90.00
_cell.angle_beta   90.00
_cell.angle_gamma   90.00
#
_symmetry.space_group_name_H-M   'P 1'
#
loop_
_entity.id
_entity.type
_entity.pdbx_description
1 polymer ?
#
loop_
_entity_poly.entity_id
_entity_poly.type
_entity_poly.pdbx_seq_one_letter_code
_entity_poly.pdbx_strand_id
1 'polypeptide(L)'
;MKNITLLCMLFLSVCAYANPTENVAARHGTISGRVIDASLNQPLPYVNVIIKDSNDKTITGGITQDDGTFQIENIPEGEVTLSVQYIGFKTLKKVLTISKDNYTINVGDIYLEEDIASLDEVTVVAEVTTIQQKVDRKVITIGKDLTTSGPTAGDIMNNLPSVNVDQQTGNISLRGNENVRVMVDGKLSNVPIAQLLKQIPSTSIKQIELITNPSAKYNPEGMSGIINIILHKNTTIGFNGNINVGLTKEIFAKFNSSIDMNYRNGKFNFYGNYGNNIGQYANYGEIERIDSETTQAFDFGNKNKSHLYKVGVDFYMNDNNTVSFFTNQNLFNGIGEGTTAVQFPNQPLQLQNFNNDTENVVSQYNGIYNHKFNKEGEKIDLEVDYSVFEQDEVANFKFTNIPFPPNYVDFVNTNRDQTVVNLDYTNPLDDKTKLEVGAEARLFETNIDYNSTGLSVNPIQDAIPNNGDEFIGTPSTDFVYKRDIYSLYATFGKTFEKWSYQVGVRAETVTEDASALSQSENGLENNTFENDYIQVYPSAFATYSPSEKNTYQMSVSRRVDRPGLQQVNPIREWSTPLVSSFGNTNLQPQFTNSVEFNYTRNLENGSVTGGVFFRLVEDEINRAVFIDRLDINKNILTYDNFENTTAFGIELSSNYRPTKWWSLNASFDLFARKQKGIAETLTQPLDVATANDIERSTIEVDNIVYNLRWFNNFKVTKQLNLSIFTMYRGEEKGLQFTRKPMFMLNTGLRYSFLEDNRATFSFNYSDILNTMKFEFEGDRPYPQVGEFNWESNTWNVALSYRFGGGKYRALQRKNRDDNEKSGSGGFM
;
A
#
# COMPACT_ATOMS: atom_id res chain seq x y z
N MET A 1 -14.25 11.25 -28.14
CA MET A 1 -13.99 10.16 -29.10
C MET A 1 -13.47 10.58 -30.50
N LYS A 2 -13.63 11.79 -31.01
CA LYS A 2 -13.10 12.19 -32.34
C LYS A 2 -11.60 12.54 -32.37
N ASN A 3 -10.98 12.85 -31.23
CA ASN A 3 -9.57 13.31 -31.20
C ASN A 3 -8.56 12.17 -30.90
N ILE A 4 -9.01 11.03 -30.44
CA ILE A 4 -8.16 9.85 -30.17
C ILE A 4 -7.83 9.10 -31.47
N THR A 5 -8.73 9.11 -32.44
CA THR A 5 -8.53 8.47 -33.75
C THR A 5 -7.45 9.17 -34.60
N LEU A 6 -7.23 10.47 -34.38
CA LEU A 6 -6.18 11.22 -35.10
C LEU A 6 -4.77 10.92 -34.56
N LEU A 7 -4.64 10.63 -33.28
CA LEU A 7 -3.35 10.29 -32.63
C LEU A 7 -2.88 8.89 -33.02
N CYS A 8 -3.80 7.94 -33.19
CA CYS A 8 -3.48 6.58 -33.63
C CYS A 8 -3.07 6.50 -35.11
N MET A 9 -3.58 7.39 -35.96
CA MET A 9 -3.17 7.44 -37.38
C MET A 9 -1.80 8.09 -37.60
N LEU A 10 -1.34 8.95 -36.68
CA LEU A 10 -0.01 9.57 -36.77
C LEU A 10 1.12 8.59 -36.41
N PHE A 11 0.83 7.56 -35.57
CA PHE A 11 1.80 6.55 -35.17
C PHE A 11 2.03 5.46 -36.23
N LEU A 12 1.07 5.26 -37.13
CA LEU A 12 1.14 4.25 -38.20
C LEU A 12 1.90 4.73 -39.47
N SER A 13 2.19 6.02 -39.58
CA SER A 13 2.84 6.58 -40.78
C SER A 13 4.39 6.64 -40.69
N VAL A 14 5.00 6.29 -39.55
CA VAL A 14 6.47 6.36 -39.36
C VAL A 14 7.19 5.05 -39.70
N CYS A 15 6.46 3.94 -39.92
CA CYS A 15 7.08 2.61 -40.14
C CYS A 15 7.33 2.22 -41.58
N ALA A 16 7.24 3.12 -42.56
CA ALA A 16 7.32 2.78 -43.97
C ALA A 16 8.45 3.48 -44.76
N TYR A 17 9.69 3.46 -44.27
CA TYR A 17 10.84 3.73 -45.10
C TYR A 17 12.07 2.94 -44.60
N ALA A 18 12.25 1.71 -45.08
CA ALA A 18 13.54 1.02 -45.07
C ALA A 18 13.74 0.35 -46.42
N ASN A 19 14.60 0.92 -47.23
CA ASN A 19 15.06 0.30 -48.45
C ASN A 19 16.11 -0.78 -48.13
N PRO A 20 16.07 -1.97 -48.75
CA PRO A 20 17.13 -2.97 -48.60
C PRO A 20 18.29 -2.61 -49.56
N THR A 21 19.48 -2.42 -49.03
CA THR A 21 20.74 -2.48 -49.79
C THR A 21 21.12 -3.94 -49.97
N GLU A 22 21.26 -4.35 -51.22
CA GLU A 22 21.85 -5.64 -51.56
C GLU A 22 23.30 -5.74 -51.07
N ASN A 23 23.56 -6.73 -50.23
CA ASN A 23 24.92 -7.13 -49.87
C ASN A 23 25.27 -8.46 -50.51
N VAL A 24 26.41 -8.46 -51.19
CA VAL A 24 27.10 -9.61 -51.77
C VAL A 24 27.24 -10.70 -50.70
N ALA A 25 26.76 -11.90 -50.97
CA ALA A 25 26.76 -13.04 -50.02
C ALA A 25 28.21 -13.45 -49.68
N ALA A 26 28.71 -13.02 -48.53
CA ALA A 26 29.83 -13.67 -47.90
C ALA A 26 29.38 -15.09 -47.51
N ARG A 27 30.15 -16.13 -47.87
CA ARG A 27 29.88 -17.49 -47.44
C ARG A 27 30.14 -17.58 -45.94
N HIS A 28 29.09 -17.93 -45.16
CA HIS A 28 29.16 -18.10 -43.71
C HIS A 28 29.16 -19.58 -43.33
N GLY A 29 29.89 -19.93 -42.26
CA GLY A 29 29.91 -21.28 -41.71
C GLY A 29 28.66 -21.65 -40.94
N THR A 30 28.43 -22.96 -40.79
CA THR A 30 27.36 -23.53 -39.99
C THR A 30 27.95 -24.55 -39.00
N ILE A 31 27.50 -24.46 -37.72
CA ILE A 31 27.84 -25.46 -36.67
C ILE A 31 26.54 -26.12 -36.20
N SER A 32 26.52 -27.44 -36.20
CA SER A 32 25.41 -28.28 -35.70
C SER A 32 25.87 -29.32 -34.69
N GLY A 33 24.97 -29.82 -33.90
CA GLY A 33 25.24 -30.83 -32.89
C GLY A 33 23.98 -31.13 -32.05
N ARG A 34 24.21 -31.91 -31.00
CA ARG A 34 23.14 -32.28 -30.03
C ARG A 34 23.68 -32.18 -28.62
N VAL A 35 22.89 -31.64 -27.70
CA VAL A 35 23.24 -31.50 -26.28
C VAL A 35 22.47 -32.54 -25.47
N ILE A 36 23.22 -33.25 -24.61
CA ILE A 36 22.73 -34.37 -23.80
C ILE A 36 23.16 -34.15 -22.35
N ASP A 37 22.25 -34.50 -21.43
CA ASP A 37 22.56 -34.60 -20.00
C ASP A 37 23.51 -35.80 -19.76
N ALA A 38 24.68 -35.54 -19.20
CA ALA A 38 25.70 -36.58 -18.95
C ALA A 38 25.23 -37.58 -17.88
N SER A 39 24.35 -37.19 -16.95
CA SER A 39 23.88 -38.05 -15.85
C SER A 39 22.69 -38.89 -16.24
N LEU A 40 21.74 -38.35 -17.00
CA LEU A 40 20.49 -38.98 -17.38
C LEU A 40 20.54 -39.61 -18.79
N ASN A 41 21.56 -39.27 -19.59
CA ASN A 41 21.70 -39.63 -21.00
C ASN A 41 20.47 -39.29 -21.85
N GLN A 42 19.83 -38.13 -21.51
CA GLN A 42 18.65 -37.61 -22.21
C GLN A 42 19.00 -36.29 -22.93
N PRO A 43 18.37 -36.02 -24.09
CA PRO A 43 18.56 -34.77 -24.79
C PRO A 43 18.10 -33.57 -23.92
N LEU A 44 18.87 -32.48 -23.94
CA LEU A 44 18.55 -31.25 -23.23
C LEU A 44 17.97 -30.22 -24.21
N PRO A 45 16.69 -29.93 -24.15
CA PRO A 45 16.05 -28.89 -24.94
C PRO A 45 16.37 -27.50 -24.39
N TYR A 46 16.33 -26.49 -25.28
CA TYR A 46 16.45 -25.05 -24.93
C TYR A 46 17.76 -24.66 -24.26
N VAL A 47 18.86 -25.40 -24.52
CA VAL A 47 20.23 -25.05 -24.08
C VAL A 47 20.74 -23.91 -24.93
N ASN A 48 21.32 -22.90 -24.31
CA ASN A 48 21.95 -21.78 -25.01
C ASN A 48 23.26 -22.23 -25.66
N VAL A 49 23.36 -22.08 -26.97
CA VAL A 49 24.53 -22.36 -27.78
C VAL A 49 25.01 -21.06 -28.40
N ILE A 50 26.19 -20.57 -27.96
CA ILE A 50 26.71 -19.24 -28.28
C ILE A 50 28.03 -19.40 -29.02
N ILE A 51 28.18 -18.68 -30.11
CA ILE A 51 29.44 -18.59 -30.85
C ILE A 51 30.13 -17.26 -30.53
N LYS A 52 31.37 -17.32 -30.09
CA LYS A 52 32.20 -16.16 -29.72
C LYS A 52 33.44 -16.07 -30.58
N ASP A 53 33.94 -14.86 -30.76
CA ASP A 53 35.22 -14.62 -31.41
C ASP A 53 36.43 -14.86 -30.46
N SER A 54 37.62 -14.67 -30.93
CA SER A 54 38.87 -14.79 -30.18
C SER A 54 39.01 -13.79 -29.03
N ASN A 55 38.16 -12.74 -29.00
CA ASN A 55 38.11 -11.71 -27.96
C ASN A 55 36.95 -11.93 -26.98
N ASP A 56 36.34 -13.14 -26.95
CA ASP A 56 35.19 -13.54 -26.14
C ASP A 56 33.90 -12.74 -26.43
N LYS A 57 33.84 -12.01 -27.57
CA LYS A 57 32.65 -11.28 -28.02
C LYS A 57 31.71 -12.22 -28.77
N THR A 58 30.43 -12.18 -28.43
CA THR A 58 29.40 -12.98 -29.10
C THR A 58 29.23 -12.56 -30.57
N ILE A 59 29.35 -13.55 -31.46
CA ILE A 59 29.12 -13.41 -32.91
C ILE A 59 27.67 -13.73 -33.24
N THR A 60 27.20 -14.91 -32.83
CA THR A 60 25.87 -15.43 -33.08
C THR A 60 25.53 -16.51 -32.04
N GLY A 61 24.31 -17.03 -32.01
CA GLY A 61 23.90 -18.11 -31.14
C GLY A 61 22.48 -18.57 -31.41
N GLY A 62 22.08 -19.62 -30.70
CA GLY A 62 20.74 -20.19 -30.74
C GLY A 62 20.46 -21.05 -29.53
N ILE A 63 19.37 -21.78 -29.57
CA ILE A 63 18.98 -22.73 -28.53
C ILE A 63 18.76 -24.10 -29.13
N THR A 64 18.92 -25.17 -28.33
CA THR A 64 18.60 -26.53 -28.75
C THR A 64 17.10 -26.73 -28.89
N GLN A 65 16.68 -27.57 -29.83
CA GLN A 65 15.30 -27.98 -30.06
C GLN A 65 14.85 -29.01 -29.00
N ASP A 66 13.57 -29.46 -29.07
CA ASP A 66 13.00 -30.43 -28.11
C ASP A 66 13.77 -31.76 -28.02
N ASP A 67 14.44 -32.15 -29.10
CA ASP A 67 15.28 -33.34 -29.19
C ASP A 67 16.77 -33.09 -28.85
N GLY A 68 17.08 -31.88 -28.32
CA GLY A 68 18.43 -31.45 -27.95
C GLY A 68 19.32 -31.04 -29.13
N THR A 69 18.85 -31.09 -30.38
CA THR A 69 19.65 -30.69 -31.55
C THR A 69 19.72 -29.16 -31.70
N PHE A 70 20.81 -28.66 -32.27
CA PHE A 70 20.97 -27.27 -32.64
C PHE A 70 21.68 -27.11 -33.98
N GLN A 71 21.38 -25.96 -34.65
CA GLN A 71 22.08 -25.52 -35.86
C GLN A 71 22.27 -24.02 -35.79
N ILE A 72 23.52 -23.55 -35.81
CA ILE A 72 23.88 -22.14 -35.78
C ILE A 72 24.53 -21.77 -37.13
N GLU A 73 23.92 -20.80 -37.80
CA GLU A 73 24.32 -20.34 -39.12
C GLU A 73 24.98 -18.96 -39.05
N ASN A 74 25.47 -18.47 -40.18
CA ASN A 74 26.07 -17.15 -40.33
C ASN A 74 27.36 -16.92 -39.49
N ILE A 75 28.16 -17.95 -39.34
CA ILE A 75 29.44 -17.87 -38.60
C ILE A 75 30.55 -17.42 -39.56
N PRO A 76 31.29 -16.34 -39.22
CA PRO A 76 32.41 -15.88 -40.08
C PRO A 76 33.55 -16.89 -40.11
N GLU A 77 34.37 -16.83 -41.18
CA GLU A 77 35.60 -17.61 -41.31
C GLU A 77 36.61 -17.20 -40.22
N GLY A 78 37.27 -18.16 -39.60
CA GLY A 78 38.24 -17.95 -38.54
C GLY A 78 38.09 -18.92 -37.37
N GLU A 79 38.86 -18.66 -36.32
CA GLU A 79 38.76 -19.39 -35.05
C GLU A 79 37.59 -18.82 -34.22
N VAL A 80 36.69 -19.70 -33.79
CA VAL A 80 35.51 -19.36 -32.99
C VAL A 80 35.39 -20.29 -31.77
N THR A 81 34.84 -19.77 -30.67
CA THR A 81 34.57 -20.58 -29.49
C THR A 81 33.09 -20.88 -29.43
N LEU A 82 32.71 -22.15 -29.51
CA LEU A 82 31.39 -22.65 -29.19
C LEU A 82 31.27 -22.73 -27.67
N SER A 83 30.34 -22.00 -27.09
CA SER A 83 30.01 -21.99 -25.67
C SER A 83 28.59 -22.52 -25.47
N VAL A 84 28.45 -23.67 -24.79
CA VAL A 84 27.17 -24.31 -24.49
C VAL A 84 26.86 -24.09 -23.03
N GLN A 85 25.77 -23.41 -22.77
CA GLN A 85 25.40 -22.96 -21.43
C GLN A 85 23.97 -23.40 -21.12
N TYR A 86 23.81 -24.12 -20.03
CA TYR A 86 22.51 -24.48 -19.47
C TYR A 86 22.51 -24.32 -17.97
N ILE A 87 21.37 -23.86 -17.42
CA ILE A 87 21.27 -23.61 -15.98
C ILE A 87 21.34 -24.92 -15.22
N GLY A 88 22.20 -24.96 -14.20
CA GLY A 88 22.43 -26.16 -13.42
C GLY A 88 23.51 -27.09 -14.01
N PHE A 89 24.15 -26.69 -15.13
CA PHE A 89 25.20 -27.44 -15.77
C PHE A 89 26.48 -26.61 -15.93
N LYS A 90 27.63 -27.29 -15.92
CA LYS A 90 28.90 -26.62 -16.18
C LYS A 90 28.92 -26.11 -17.62
N THR A 91 29.33 -24.86 -17.81
CA THR A 91 29.49 -24.28 -19.14
C THR A 91 30.58 -25.03 -19.89
N LEU A 92 30.25 -25.63 -21.06
CA LEU A 92 31.22 -26.26 -21.93
C LEU A 92 31.68 -25.28 -23.01
N LYS A 93 32.97 -25.14 -23.17
CA LYS A 93 33.60 -24.34 -24.24
C LYS A 93 34.43 -25.23 -25.15
N LYS A 94 34.25 -25.06 -26.49
CA LYS A 94 35.01 -25.81 -27.52
C LYS A 94 35.47 -24.84 -28.61
N VAL A 95 36.75 -24.78 -28.86
CA VAL A 95 37.31 -23.97 -29.92
C VAL A 95 37.21 -24.73 -31.26
N LEU A 96 36.71 -24.03 -32.29
CA LEU A 96 36.47 -24.59 -33.64
C LEU A 96 37.01 -23.60 -34.67
N THR A 97 37.47 -24.13 -35.85
CA THR A 97 37.97 -23.29 -36.94
C THR A 97 37.08 -23.46 -38.16
N ILE A 98 36.42 -22.36 -38.57
CA ILE A 98 35.70 -22.30 -39.83
C ILE A 98 36.66 -21.92 -40.95
N SER A 99 36.81 -22.77 -41.95
CA SER A 99 37.71 -22.54 -43.06
C SER A 99 37.03 -22.80 -44.42
N LYS A 100 37.70 -22.37 -45.50
CA LYS A 100 37.19 -22.53 -46.88
C LYS A 100 36.89 -23.99 -47.26
N ASP A 101 37.63 -24.90 -46.67
CA ASP A 101 37.48 -26.33 -46.91
C ASP A 101 36.48 -27.02 -45.97
N ASN A 102 36.02 -26.31 -44.92
CA ASN A 102 35.13 -26.84 -43.89
C ASN A 102 34.20 -25.77 -43.34
N TYR A 103 33.14 -25.42 -44.11
CA TYR A 103 32.11 -24.46 -43.71
C TYR A 103 31.00 -25.08 -42.84
N THR A 104 30.87 -26.41 -42.82
CA THR A 104 29.83 -27.08 -42.03
C THR A 104 30.51 -28.02 -41.03
N ILE A 105 30.42 -27.70 -39.76
CA ILE A 105 30.98 -28.50 -38.68
C ILE A 105 29.85 -29.14 -37.87
N ASN A 106 29.82 -30.47 -37.83
CA ASN A 106 28.97 -31.20 -36.90
C ASN A 106 29.83 -31.61 -35.69
N VAL A 107 29.51 -31.02 -34.49
CA VAL A 107 30.27 -31.28 -33.26
C VAL A 107 29.85 -32.55 -32.54
N GLY A 108 28.81 -33.25 -33.07
CA GLY A 108 28.24 -34.48 -32.48
C GLY A 108 27.47 -34.23 -31.18
N ASP A 109 27.43 -35.26 -30.36
CA ASP A 109 26.79 -35.20 -29.04
C ASP A 109 27.72 -34.47 -28.04
N ILE A 110 27.16 -33.47 -27.38
CA ILE A 110 27.79 -32.66 -26.35
C ILE A 110 27.17 -33.04 -25.02
N TYR A 111 27.95 -33.60 -24.14
CA TYR A 111 27.49 -34.00 -22.81
C TYR A 111 27.74 -32.85 -21.81
N LEU A 112 26.68 -32.35 -21.19
CA LEU A 112 26.81 -31.39 -20.09
C LEU A 112 26.75 -32.12 -18.76
N GLU A 113 27.70 -31.81 -17.89
CA GLU A 113 27.74 -32.26 -16.51
C GLU A 113 26.99 -31.29 -15.62
N GLU A 114 26.23 -31.80 -14.65
CA GLU A 114 25.59 -30.95 -13.64
C GLU A 114 26.64 -30.17 -12.84
N ASP A 115 26.40 -28.87 -12.64
CA ASP A 115 27.23 -28.03 -11.79
C ASP A 115 26.67 -28.01 -10.37
N ILE A 116 27.13 -28.95 -9.56
CA ILE A 116 26.71 -29.09 -8.15
C ILE A 116 27.01 -27.82 -7.34
N ALA A 117 28.01 -27.02 -7.73
CA ALA A 117 28.32 -25.75 -7.08
C ALA A 117 27.38 -24.60 -7.47
N SER A 118 26.75 -24.68 -8.65
CA SER A 118 25.76 -23.68 -9.10
C SER A 118 24.33 -23.97 -8.58
N LEU A 119 24.10 -25.14 -7.98
CA LEU A 119 22.84 -25.53 -7.36
C LEU A 119 22.58 -24.83 -6.01
N ASP A 120 23.57 -24.13 -5.46
CA ASP A 120 23.44 -23.42 -4.18
C ASP A 120 22.82 -22.01 -4.28
N GLU A 121 22.42 -21.54 -5.43
CA GLU A 121 21.54 -20.38 -5.53
C GLU A 121 20.05 -20.79 -5.43
N VAL A 122 19.74 -21.53 -4.39
CA VAL A 122 18.38 -21.63 -3.84
C VAL A 122 17.87 -20.19 -3.67
N THR A 123 16.70 -19.89 -4.17
CA THR A 123 15.94 -18.73 -3.72
C THR A 123 15.70 -18.94 -2.22
N VAL A 124 16.67 -18.51 -1.42
CA VAL A 124 16.54 -18.51 0.03
C VAL A 124 15.47 -17.48 0.32
N VAL A 125 14.24 -17.93 0.48
CA VAL A 125 13.29 -17.19 1.30
C VAL A 125 14.02 -17.06 2.62
N ALA A 126 14.38 -15.84 2.98
CA ALA A 126 15.17 -15.58 4.15
C ALA A 126 14.55 -16.34 5.33
N GLU A 127 15.30 -17.20 6.00
CA GLU A 127 14.74 -17.94 7.16
C GLU A 127 14.37 -16.98 8.29
N VAL A 128 15.01 -15.81 8.30
CA VAL A 128 14.82 -14.76 9.32
C VAL A 128 14.69 -13.42 8.63
N THR A 129 13.72 -12.64 9.09
CA THR A 129 13.54 -11.24 8.67
C THR A 129 14.79 -10.44 8.93
N THR A 130 15.23 -9.66 7.95
CA THR A 130 16.36 -8.75 8.08
C THR A 130 15.93 -7.31 7.83
N ILE A 131 16.49 -6.38 8.58
CA ILE A 131 16.24 -4.94 8.45
C ILE A 131 17.52 -4.29 7.97
N GLN A 132 17.44 -3.59 6.83
CA GLN A 132 18.54 -2.85 6.26
C GLN A 132 18.16 -1.39 6.07
N GLN A 133 19.00 -0.45 6.53
CA GLN A 133 18.84 0.95 6.25
C GLN A 133 19.47 1.28 4.90
N LYS A 134 18.66 1.80 3.97
CA LYS A 134 19.11 2.38 2.70
C LYS A 134 19.18 3.90 2.82
N VAL A 135 19.63 4.59 1.79
CA VAL A 135 19.78 6.07 1.80
C VAL A 135 18.47 6.80 2.09
N ASP A 136 17.35 6.31 1.58
CA ASP A 136 16.04 6.93 1.65
C ASP A 136 14.97 6.06 2.34
N ARG A 137 15.29 4.82 2.74
CA ARG A 137 14.29 3.87 3.26
C ARG A 137 14.88 2.81 4.17
N LYS A 138 14.03 2.25 5.01
CA LYS A 138 14.29 1.03 5.77
C LYS A 138 13.70 -0.16 5.00
N VAL A 139 14.53 -1.10 4.61
CA VAL A 139 14.11 -2.32 3.88
C VAL A 139 14.02 -3.48 4.87
N ILE A 140 12.84 -4.06 4.99
CA ILE A 140 12.56 -5.22 5.83
C ILE A 140 12.33 -6.40 4.89
N THR A 141 13.31 -7.26 4.75
CA THR A 141 13.18 -8.50 3.98
C THR A 141 12.41 -9.50 4.81
N ILE A 142 11.26 -9.94 4.34
CA ILE A 142 10.36 -10.82 5.08
C ILE A 142 10.89 -12.24 5.08
N GLY A 143 11.17 -12.73 6.28
CA GLY A 143 11.58 -14.12 6.50
C GLY A 143 10.38 -15.02 6.83
N LYS A 144 10.66 -16.31 6.98
CA LYS A 144 9.67 -17.31 7.41
C LYS A 144 9.14 -17.01 8.82
N ASP A 145 9.89 -16.30 9.63
CA ASP A 145 9.50 -15.85 10.96
C ASP A 145 8.29 -14.92 10.94
N LEU A 146 8.29 -13.88 10.11
CA LEU A 146 7.15 -12.97 10.00
C LEU A 146 5.95 -13.56 9.25
N THR A 147 6.17 -14.46 8.29
CA THR A 147 5.05 -15.11 7.60
C THR A 147 4.25 -16.05 8.50
N THR A 148 4.72 -16.35 9.72
CA THR A 148 3.94 -17.09 10.74
C THR A 148 3.00 -16.19 11.53
N SER A 149 3.11 -14.87 11.44
CA SER A 149 2.27 -13.95 12.22
C SER A 149 0.81 -13.91 11.76
N GLY A 150 0.54 -14.34 10.54
CA GLY A 150 -0.80 -14.43 9.99
C GLY A 150 -0.81 -14.65 8.48
N PRO A 151 -2.00 -14.92 7.90
CA PRO A 151 -2.12 -15.27 6.50
C PRO A 151 -2.00 -14.07 5.53
N THR A 152 -2.11 -12.84 6.02
CA THR A 152 -2.26 -11.63 5.20
C THR A 152 -1.14 -10.61 5.40
N ALA A 153 -1.06 -9.64 4.49
CA ALA A 153 -0.15 -8.50 4.64
C ALA A 153 -0.47 -7.68 5.90
N GLY A 154 -1.74 -7.52 6.26
CA GLY A 154 -2.16 -6.83 7.48
C GLY A 154 -1.53 -7.43 8.73
N ASP A 155 -1.49 -8.74 8.81
CA ASP A 155 -0.88 -9.46 9.92
C ASP A 155 0.63 -9.22 10.01
N ILE A 156 1.32 -9.15 8.86
CA ILE A 156 2.74 -8.79 8.83
C ILE A 156 2.95 -7.34 9.25
N MET A 157 2.10 -6.42 8.76
CA MET A 157 2.23 -4.99 9.06
C MET A 157 2.21 -4.71 10.56
N ASN A 158 1.35 -5.40 11.31
CA ASN A 158 1.29 -5.26 12.78
C ASN A 158 2.59 -5.64 13.49
N ASN A 159 3.43 -6.44 12.86
CA ASN A 159 4.71 -6.90 13.43
C ASN A 159 5.90 -6.05 12.98
N LEU A 160 5.68 -5.02 12.16
CA LEU A 160 6.75 -4.14 11.69
C LEU A 160 7.03 -3.01 12.70
N PRO A 161 8.29 -2.56 12.78
CA PRO A 161 8.64 -1.39 13.61
C PRO A 161 7.85 -0.16 13.17
N SER A 162 7.34 0.59 14.14
CA SER A 162 6.66 1.88 13.94
C SER A 162 5.37 1.85 13.10
N VAL A 163 4.94 0.67 12.64
CA VAL A 163 3.69 0.46 11.89
C VAL A 163 2.61 -0.05 12.85
N ASN A 164 1.39 0.45 12.70
CA ASN A 164 0.24 -0.05 13.45
C ASN A 164 -0.95 -0.16 12.50
N VAL A 165 -1.67 -1.27 12.55
CA VAL A 165 -2.93 -1.47 11.83
C VAL A 165 -4.05 -1.38 12.85
N ASP A 166 -4.96 -0.47 12.64
CA ASP A 166 -6.21 -0.40 13.39
C ASP A 166 -7.06 -1.61 12.99
N GLN A 167 -7.40 -2.45 13.95
CA GLN A 167 -8.15 -3.68 13.67
C GLN A 167 -9.63 -3.41 13.39
N GLN A 168 -10.16 -2.29 13.87
CA GLN A 168 -11.54 -1.90 13.68
C GLN A 168 -11.77 -1.33 12.27
N THR A 169 -10.94 -0.37 11.88
CA THR A 169 -11.07 0.31 10.58
C THR A 169 -10.23 -0.34 9.48
N GLY A 170 -9.21 -1.11 9.85
CA GLY A 170 -8.18 -1.62 8.94
C GLY A 170 -7.19 -0.55 8.48
N ASN A 171 -7.28 0.67 9.02
CA ASN A 171 -6.35 1.75 8.72
C ASN A 171 -4.96 1.43 9.24
N ILE A 172 -3.96 1.92 8.53
CA ILE A 172 -2.57 1.75 8.89
C ILE A 172 -2.01 3.09 9.37
N SER A 173 -1.25 3.05 10.45
CA SER A 173 -0.50 4.22 10.92
C SER A 173 0.99 3.93 10.98
N LEU A 174 1.80 4.95 10.73
CA LEU A 174 3.25 4.92 10.86
C LEU A 174 3.65 6.01 11.87
N ARG A 175 4.32 5.62 12.95
CA ARG A 175 4.69 6.53 14.04
C ARG A 175 3.49 7.28 14.65
N GLY A 176 2.37 6.58 14.80
CA GLY A 176 1.14 7.13 15.39
C GLY A 176 0.33 8.07 14.50
N ASN A 177 0.70 8.27 13.24
CA ASN A 177 -0.07 9.05 12.28
C ASN A 177 -0.64 8.14 11.19
N GLU A 178 -1.94 8.26 10.91
CA GLU A 178 -2.67 7.40 9.96
C GLU A 178 -2.52 7.85 8.50
N ASN A 179 -1.94 9.03 8.25
CA ASN A 179 -1.68 9.53 6.91
C ASN A 179 -0.47 8.82 6.27
N VAL A 180 -0.61 7.52 6.04
CA VAL A 180 0.38 6.64 5.44
C VAL A 180 -0.09 6.22 4.06
N ARG A 181 0.81 6.22 3.10
CA ARG A 181 0.54 5.65 1.77
C ARG A 181 1.04 4.21 1.70
N VAL A 182 0.21 3.31 1.17
CA VAL A 182 0.59 1.91 0.96
C VAL A 182 0.72 1.62 -0.52
N MET A 183 1.85 1.06 -0.89
CA MET A 183 2.21 0.69 -2.26
C MET A 183 2.41 -0.81 -2.36
N VAL A 184 2.10 -1.39 -3.51
CA VAL A 184 2.42 -2.77 -3.84
C VAL A 184 3.33 -2.79 -5.07
N ASP A 185 4.53 -3.35 -4.93
CA ASP A 185 5.58 -3.29 -5.96
C ASP A 185 5.87 -1.85 -6.41
N GLY A 186 5.67 -0.89 -5.47
CA GLY A 186 5.86 0.53 -5.63
C GLY A 186 4.78 1.25 -6.41
N LYS A 187 3.62 0.65 -6.53
CA LYS A 187 2.42 1.24 -7.08
C LYS A 187 1.40 1.36 -5.97
N LEU A 188 0.78 2.51 -5.85
CA LEU A 188 -0.38 2.63 -5.00
C LEU A 188 -1.52 1.78 -5.55
N SER A 189 -2.32 1.28 -4.65
CA SER A 189 -3.52 0.52 -5.00
C SER A 189 -4.74 1.43 -4.83
N ASN A 190 -5.64 1.44 -5.78
CA ASN A 190 -6.95 2.09 -5.64
C ASN A 190 -7.94 1.25 -4.81
N VAL A 191 -7.51 0.06 -4.40
CA VAL A 191 -8.25 -0.74 -3.41
C VAL A 191 -8.06 -0.09 -2.04
N PRO A 192 -9.11 0.08 -1.24
CA PRO A 192 -9.00 0.57 0.13
C PRO A 192 -7.93 -0.20 0.91
N ILE A 193 -7.08 0.51 1.65
CA ILE A 193 -5.88 -0.07 2.30
C ILE A 193 -6.26 -1.27 3.17
N ALA A 194 -7.33 -1.17 3.93
CA ALA A 194 -7.84 -2.25 4.78
C ALA A 194 -8.16 -3.52 3.99
N GLN A 195 -8.79 -3.37 2.82
CA GLN A 195 -9.14 -4.48 1.94
C GLN A 195 -7.90 -5.04 1.24
N LEU A 196 -7.02 -4.16 0.74
CA LEU A 196 -5.76 -4.53 0.11
C LEU A 196 -4.89 -5.41 1.02
N LEU A 197 -4.71 -4.98 2.27
CA LEU A 197 -3.90 -5.71 3.24
C LEU A 197 -4.46 -7.09 3.59
N LYS A 198 -5.79 -7.25 3.57
CA LYS A 198 -6.45 -8.55 3.78
C LYS A 198 -6.33 -9.50 2.57
N GLN A 199 -6.15 -8.96 1.37
CA GLN A 199 -6.09 -9.74 0.13
C GLN A 199 -4.68 -10.24 -0.22
N ILE A 200 -3.62 -9.54 0.21
CA ILE A 200 -2.24 -9.95 -0.08
C ILE A 200 -1.81 -11.06 0.89
N PRO A 201 -1.53 -12.28 0.39
CA PRO A 201 -1.02 -13.35 1.24
C PRO A 201 0.35 -13.00 1.83
N SER A 202 0.55 -13.27 3.11
CA SER A 202 1.83 -13.03 3.79
C SER A 202 3.01 -13.73 3.09
N THR A 203 2.78 -14.91 2.54
CA THR A 203 3.78 -15.70 1.83
C THR A 203 4.18 -15.13 0.46
N SER A 204 3.37 -14.24 -0.09
CA SER A 204 3.67 -13.55 -1.36
C SER A 204 4.62 -12.35 -1.17
N ILE A 205 4.85 -11.90 0.06
CA ILE A 205 5.64 -10.71 0.35
C ILE A 205 7.12 -11.08 0.44
N LYS A 206 7.94 -10.44 -0.38
CA LYS A 206 9.40 -10.56 -0.37
C LYS A 206 10.03 -9.63 0.65
N GLN A 207 9.64 -8.36 0.60
CA GLN A 207 10.15 -7.32 1.49
C GLN A 207 9.13 -6.19 1.63
N ILE A 208 9.27 -5.44 2.71
CA ILE A 208 8.52 -4.21 2.95
C ILE A 208 9.52 -3.08 3.11
N GLU A 209 9.27 -1.99 2.42
CA GLU A 209 10.09 -0.79 2.49
C GLU A 209 9.32 0.28 3.28
N LEU A 210 9.88 0.71 4.39
CA LEU A 210 9.37 1.84 5.17
C LEU A 210 10.15 3.09 4.75
N ILE A 211 9.46 4.02 4.11
CA ILE A 211 10.02 5.26 3.57
C ILE A 211 9.44 6.40 4.39
N THR A 212 10.03 6.67 5.54
CA THR A 212 9.52 7.65 6.51
C THR A 212 9.71 9.09 6.04
N ASN A 213 10.78 9.34 5.28
CA ASN A 213 11.05 10.61 4.59
C ASN A 213 11.26 10.32 3.10
N PRO A 214 10.21 10.26 2.27
CA PRO A 214 10.35 10.01 0.84
C PRO A 214 11.12 11.13 0.12
N SER A 215 11.91 10.74 -0.89
CA SER A 215 12.62 11.69 -1.74
C SER A 215 11.67 12.43 -2.70
N ALA A 216 12.12 13.51 -3.31
CA ALA A 216 11.35 14.32 -4.26
C ALA A 216 10.79 13.56 -5.47
N LYS A 217 11.31 12.35 -5.74
CA LYS A 217 10.80 11.44 -6.76
C LYS A 217 9.40 10.91 -6.45
N TYR A 218 9.08 10.78 -5.17
CA TYR A 218 7.77 10.29 -4.72
C TYR A 218 6.79 11.44 -4.58
N ASN A 219 5.51 11.10 -4.69
CA ASN A 219 4.44 12.02 -4.33
C ASN A 219 4.66 12.55 -2.91
N PRO A 220 4.59 13.87 -2.68
CA PRO A 220 4.77 14.46 -1.35
C PRO A 220 3.61 14.21 -0.40
N GLU A 221 2.49 13.67 -0.86
CA GLU A 221 1.35 13.34 0.01
C GLU A 221 1.66 12.21 0.99
N GLY A 222 1.02 12.25 2.17
CA GLY A 222 1.17 11.29 3.26
C GLY A 222 2.24 11.72 4.26
N MET A 223 1.81 12.29 5.39
CA MET A 223 2.69 12.90 6.40
C MET A 223 3.62 11.93 7.09
N SER A 224 3.19 10.67 7.25
CA SER A 224 3.95 9.67 7.99
C SER A 224 4.91 8.88 7.13
N GLY A 225 4.80 8.99 5.81
CA GLY A 225 5.64 8.27 4.87
C GLY A 225 4.88 7.26 4.02
N ILE A 226 5.65 6.39 3.39
CA ILE A 226 5.18 5.37 2.45
C ILE A 226 5.56 3.99 2.96
N ILE A 227 4.64 3.05 2.90
CA ILE A 227 4.90 1.62 3.11
C ILE A 227 4.77 0.91 1.76
N ASN A 228 5.88 0.40 1.24
CA ASN A 228 5.90 -0.28 -0.05
C ASN A 228 6.07 -1.79 0.14
N ILE A 229 5.06 -2.55 -0.26
CA ILE A 229 5.03 -4.01 -0.21
C ILE A 229 5.61 -4.55 -1.51
N ILE A 230 6.78 -5.15 -1.45
CA ILE A 230 7.40 -5.81 -2.61
C ILE A 230 7.06 -7.29 -2.59
N LEU A 231 6.41 -7.75 -3.62
CA LEU A 231 6.02 -9.15 -3.76
C LEU A 231 7.15 -9.99 -4.36
N HIS A 232 7.11 -11.30 -4.09
CA HIS A 232 7.96 -12.26 -4.79
C HIS A 232 7.59 -12.28 -6.28
N LYS A 233 8.55 -11.96 -7.13
CA LYS A 233 8.38 -12.07 -8.59
C LYS A 233 8.81 -13.47 -9.00
N ASN A 234 7.85 -14.31 -9.34
CA ASN A 234 8.13 -15.58 -9.98
C ASN A 234 8.50 -15.32 -11.45
N THR A 235 9.79 -15.36 -11.74
CA THR A 235 10.34 -15.10 -13.10
C THR A 235 10.85 -16.35 -13.77
N THR A 236 10.45 -17.47 -13.25
CA THR A 236 10.76 -18.80 -13.78
C THR A 236 10.15 -19.00 -15.16
N ILE A 237 10.94 -19.48 -16.10
CA ILE A 237 10.44 -19.96 -17.39
C ILE A 237 9.49 -21.14 -17.11
N GLY A 238 8.31 -21.11 -17.75
CA GLY A 238 7.27 -22.11 -17.54
C GLY A 238 6.17 -21.62 -16.61
N PHE A 239 5.36 -22.56 -16.14
CA PHE A 239 4.19 -22.31 -15.31
C PHE A 239 4.53 -22.49 -13.83
N ASN A 240 4.16 -21.52 -13.02
CA ASN A 240 4.31 -21.57 -11.56
C ASN A 240 3.21 -20.76 -10.87
N GLY A 241 2.97 -21.06 -9.61
CA GLY A 241 1.95 -20.35 -8.84
C GLY A 241 1.88 -20.80 -7.38
N ASN A 242 0.93 -20.19 -6.69
CA ASN A 242 0.66 -20.43 -5.29
C ASN A 242 -0.85 -20.38 -5.05
N ILE A 243 -1.35 -21.27 -4.20
CA ILE A 243 -2.74 -21.29 -3.74
C ILE A 243 -2.72 -21.14 -2.23
N ASN A 244 -3.56 -20.25 -1.72
CA ASN A 244 -3.78 -20.08 -0.28
C ASN A 244 -5.27 -20.21 0.02
N VAL A 245 -5.60 -20.83 1.15
CA VAL A 245 -6.96 -20.93 1.68
C VAL A 245 -6.88 -20.71 3.19
N GLY A 246 -7.72 -19.83 3.72
CA GLY A 246 -7.75 -19.50 5.13
C GLY A 246 -9.17 -19.43 5.69
N LEU A 247 -9.30 -19.79 6.96
CA LEU A 247 -10.52 -19.66 7.74
C LEU A 247 -10.19 -18.99 9.07
N THR A 248 -10.85 -17.89 9.35
CA THR A 248 -10.75 -17.16 10.62
C THR A 248 -12.09 -17.17 11.33
N LYS A 249 -12.11 -17.30 12.64
CA LYS A 249 -13.34 -17.27 13.44
C LYS A 249 -13.08 -16.75 14.85
N GLU A 250 -14.01 -15.93 15.33
CA GLU A 250 -14.34 -15.70 16.73
C GLU A 250 -15.85 -15.88 16.89
N ILE A 251 -16.66 -14.83 16.63
CA ILE A 251 -18.11 -14.88 16.58
C ILE A 251 -18.55 -15.46 15.24
N PHE A 252 -18.10 -14.85 14.15
CA PHE A 252 -18.44 -15.25 12.80
C PHE A 252 -17.25 -15.85 12.03
N ALA A 253 -17.55 -16.78 11.13
CA ALA A 253 -16.55 -17.36 10.25
C ALA A 253 -16.25 -16.44 9.07
N LYS A 254 -14.96 -16.30 8.75
CA LYS A 254 -14.44 -15.50 7.63
C LYS A 254 -13.54 -16.38 6.78
N PHE A 255 -13.85 -16.47 5.50
CA PHE A 255 -13.12 -17.30 4.54
C PHE A 255 -12.35 -16.41 3.57
N ASN A 256 -11.08 -16.72 3.38
CA ASN A 256 -10.25 -16.09 2.36
C ASN A 256 -9.53 -17.13 1.53
N SER A 257 -9.39 -16.86 0.24
CA SER A 257 -8.54 -17.67 -0.63
C SER A 257 -7.85 -16.81 -1.68
N SER A 258 -6.72 -17.28 -2.18
CA SER A 258 -6.05 -16.68 -3.32
C SER A 258 -5.36 -17.71 -4.18
N ILE A 259 -5.24 -17.40 -5.46
CA ILE A 259 -4.42 -18.12 -6.42
C ILE A 259 -3.60 -17.13 -7.24
N ASP A 260 -2.29 -17.32 -7.23
CA ASP A 260 -1.35 -16.57 -8.04
C ASP A 260 -0.77 -17.49 -9.10
N MET A 261 -0.75 -17.03 -10.35
CA MET A 261 -0.24 -17.79 -11.48
C MET A 261 0.67 -16.93 -12.34
N ASN A 262 1.72 -17.53 -12.85
CA ASN A 262 2.63 -16.90 -13.80
C ASN A 262 3.06 -17.91 -14.85
N TYR A 263 3.04 -17.50 -16.11
CA TYR A 263 3.54 -18.27 -17.23
C TYR A 263 4.45 -17.43 -18.09
N ARG A 264 5.72 -17.80 -18.16
CA ARG A 264 6.71 -17.14 -18.99
C ARG A 264 7.18 -18.03 -20.11
N ASN A 265 7.10 -17.53 -21.35
CA ASN A 265 7.61 -18.19 -22.54
C ASN A 265 8.25 -17.17 -23.48
N GLY A 266 9.57 -17.28 -23.73
CA GLY A 266 10.32 -16.38 -24.59
C GLY A 266 10.17 -14.92 -24.20
N LYS A 267 9.63 -14.13 -25.13
CA LYS A 267 9.42 -12.67 -24.96
C LYS A 267 8.19 -12.28 -24.16
N PHE A 268 7.34 -13.21 -23.81
CA PHE A 268 6.10 -12.94 -23.09
C PHE A 268 6.13 -13.51 -21.67
N ASN A 269 5.59 -12.76 -20.73
CA ASN A 269 5.30 -13.20 -19.39
C ASN A 269 3.85 -12.85 -19.06
N PHE A 270 2.99 -13.85 -18.94
CA PHE A 270 1.61 -13.71 -18.53
C PHE A 270 1.51 -13.97 -17.03
N TYR A 271 0.75 -13.16 -16.33
CA TYR A 271 0.51 -13.38 -14.91
C TYR A 271 -0.94 -13.04 -14.55
N GLY A 272 -1.43 -13.73 -13.55
CA GLY A 272 -2.76 -13.52 -13.02
C GLY A 272 -2.80 -13.81 -11.53
N ASN A 273 -3.69 -13.10 -10.86
CA ASN A 273 -4.02 -13.30 -9.46
C ASN A 273 -5.54 -13.26 -9.32
N TYR A 274 -6.07 -14.14 -8.51
CA TYR A 274 -7.43 -14.05 -8.00
C TYR A 274 -7.38 -14.17 -6.49
N GLY A 275 -8.09 -13.29 -5.79
CA GLY A 275 -8.28 -13.35 -4.35
C GLY A 275 -9.73 -13.11 -3.96
N ASN A 276 -10.18 -13.74 -2.89
CA ASN A 276 -11.46 -13.43 -2.30
C ASN A 276 -11.37 -13.27 -0.78
N ASN A 277 -12.32 -12.52 -0.22
CA ASN A 277 -12.55 -12.43 1.20
C ASN A 277 -14.07 -12.40 1.43
N ILE A 278 -14.58 -13.40 2.13
CA ILE A 278 -16.02 -13.55 2.40
C ILE A 278 -16.18 -13.78 3.90
N GLY A 279 -16.96 -12.93 4.56
CA GLY A 279 -17.16 -13.07 6.00
C GLY A 279 -18.13 -12.08 6.58
N GLN A 280 -18.47 -12.32 7.81
CA GLN A 280 -19.24 -11.39 8.66
C GLN A 280 -18.34 -10.92 9.80
N TYR A 281 -18.48 -9.65 10.18
CA TYR A 281 -17.71 -8.96 11.20
C TYR A 281 -18.69 -8.36 12.22
N ALA A 282 -18.41 -8.52 13.50
CA ALA A 282 -19.15 -7.88 14.58
C ALA A 282 -18.33 -6.74 15.20
N ASN A 283 -19.00 -5.62 15.43
CA ASN A 283 -18.49 -4.49 16.19
C ASN A 283 -19.59 -4.06 17.17
N TYR A 284 -19.23 -3.84 18.43
CA TYR A 284 -20.18 -3.41 19.45
C TYR A 284 -19.48 -2.50 20.46
N GLY A 285 -20.24 -1.66 21.12
CA GLY A 285 -19.68 -0.74 22.08
C GLY A 285 -20.72 0.08 22.79
N GLU A 286 -20.25 0.93 23.68
CA GLU A 286 -21.08 1.80 24.50
C GLU A 286 -20.37 3.12 24.76
N ILE A 287 -21.14 4.20 24.79
CA ILE A 287 -20.72 5.54 25.23
C ILE A 287 -21.67 5.99 26.31
N GLU A 288 -21.15 6.42 27.44
CA GLU A 288 -21.88 7.01 28.54
C GLU A 288 -21.52 8.50 28.65
N ARG A 289 -22.50 9.36 28.62
CA ARG A 289 -22.40 10.79 28.93
C ARG A 289 -22.69 10.99 30.42
N ILE A 290 -21.66 11.38 31.15
CA ILE A 290 -21.68 11.45 32.61
C ILE A 290 -22.59 12.59 33.13
N ASP A 291 -22.61 13.73 32.42
CA ASP A 291 -23.37 14.92 32.77
C ASP A 291 -24.89 14.72 32.67
N SER A 292 -25.33 13.89 31.73
CA SER A 292 -26.75 13.67 31.45
C SER A 292 -27.22 12.24 31.79
N GLU A 293 -26.35 11.41 32.34
CA GLU A 293 -26.60 9.98 32.62
C GLU A 293 -27.20 9.27 31.39
N THR A 294 -26.72 9.66 30.17
CA THR A 294 -27.22 9.13 28.92
C THR A 294 -26.31 8.07 28.38
N THR A 295 -26.81 6.88 28.09
CA THR A 295 -26.07 5.78 27.53
C THR A 295 -26.44 5.57 26.08
N GLN A 296 -25.44 5.38 25.21
CA GLN A 296 -25.61 5.00 23.82
C GLN A 296 -24.85 3.71 23.53
N ALA A 297 -25.57 2.64 23.26
CA ALA A 297 -25.01 1.34 22.92
C ALA A 297 -25.11 1.06 21.42
N PHE A 298 -24.11 0.36 20.87
CA PHE A 298 -24.00 0.02 19.46
C PHE A 298 -23.82 -1.48 19.29
N ASP A 299 -24.49 -2.04 18.31
CA ASP A 299 -24.28 -3.41 17.85
C ASP A 299 -24.37 -3.43 16.32
N PHE A 300 -23.25 -3.68 15.66
CA PHE A 300 -23.11 -3.63 14.20
C PHE A 300 -22.57 -4.93 13.67
N GLY A 301 -23.18 -5.42 12.60
CA GLY A 301 -22.74 -6.58 11.84
C GLY A 301 -22.52 -6.20 10.37
N ASN A 302 -21.35 -6.53 9.83
CA ASN A 302 -21.01 -6.29 8.42
C ASN A 302 -20.76 -7.61 7.72
N LYS A 303 -21.54 -7.93 6.70
CA LYS A 303 -21.36 -9.10 5.81
C LYS A 303 -20.69 -8.62 4.54
N ASN A 304 -19.46 -9.05 4.30
CA ASN A 304 -18.65 -8.59 3.16
C ASN A 304 -18.32 -9.76 2.23
N LYS A 305 -18.40 -9.49 0.92
CA LYS A 305 -17.91 -10.36 -0.14
C LYS A 305 -17.04 -9.54 -1.08
N SER A 306 -15.79 -9.91 -1.20
CA SER A 306 -14.83 -9.22 -2.05
C SER A 306 -14.13 -10.20 -2.99
N HIS A 307 -14.01 -9.82 -4.26
CA HIS A 307 -13.31 -10.57 -5.30
C HIS A 307 -12.34 -9.65 -6.02
N LEU A 308 -11.06 -9.98 -6.01
CA LEU A 308 -10.01 -9.26 -6.72
C LEU A 308 -9.47 -10.12 -7.86
N TYR A 309 -9.47 -9.57 -9.06
CA TYR A 309 -8.90 -10.20 -10.27
C TYR A 309 -7.79 -9.29 -10.81
N LYS A 310 -6.61 -9.86 -11.02
CA LYS A 310 -5.52 -9.18 -11.72
C LYS A 310 -5.04 -10.05 -12.87
N VAL A 311 -4.93 -9.47 -14.05
CA VAL A 311 -4.36 -10.14 -15.23
C VAL A 311 -3.40 -9.17 -15.89
N GLY A 312 -2.22 -9.66 -16.30
CA GLY A 312 -1.25 -8.81 -16.96
C GLY A 312 -0.31 -9.58 -17.87
N VAL A 313 0.34 -8.82 -18.73
CA VAL A 313 1.34 -9.31 -19.67
C VAL A 313 2.55 -8.36 -19.71
N ASP A 314 3.74 -8.96 -19.71
CA ASP A 314 4.98 -8.26 -20.04
C ASP A 314 5.46 -8.75 -21.40
N PHE A 315 5.76 -7.81 -22.28
CA PHE A 315 6.33 -8.07 -23.58
C PHE A 315 7.76 -7.51 -23.64
N TYR A 316 8.73 -8.40 -23.62
CA TYR A 316 10.16 -8.09 -23.78
C TYR A 316 10.48 -7.99 -25.27
N MET A 317 10.27 -6.80 -25.87
CA MET A 317 10.51 -6.57 -27.31
C MET A 317 11.95 -6.94 -27.69
N ASN A 318 12.90 -6.48 -26.87
CA ASN A 318 14.33 -6.77 -26.91
C ASN A 318 14.95 -6.49 -25.52
N ASP A 319 16.27 -6.60 -25.38
CA ASP A 319 16.98 -6.40 -24.11
C ASP A 319 16.82 -4.98 -23.53
N ASN A 320 16.52 -4.02 -24.40
CA ASN A 320 16.43 -2.60 -24.06
C ASN A 320 14.99 -2.10 -23.90
N ASN A 321 14.00 -2.79 -24.45
CA ASN A 321 12.61 -2.32 -24.50
C ASN A 321 11.65 -3.34 -23.89
N THR A 322 10.87 -2.91 -22.92
CA THR A 322 9.81 -3.71 -22.29
C THR A 322 8.50 -2.91 -22.29
N VAL A 323 7.43 -3.54 -22.72
CA VAL A 323 6.06 -3.03 -22.59
C VAL A 323 5.33 -3.96 -21.62
N SER A 324 4.66 -3.38 -20.65
CA SER A 324 3.81 -4.11 -19.70
C SER A 324 2.41 -3.53 -19.71
N PHE A 325 1.43 -4.41 -19.63
CA PHE A 325 0.03 -4.03 -19.43
C PHE A 325 -0.58 -4.92 -18.36
N PHE A 326 -1.38 -4.34 -17.47
CA PHE A 326 -2.24 -5.13 -16.59
C PHE A 326 -3.56 -4.42 -16.33
N THR A 327 -4.56 -5.23 -15.98
CA THR A 327 -5.81 -4.76 -15.37
C THR A 327 -5.99 -5.39 -14.00
N ASN A 328 -6.59 -4.60 -13.11
CA ASN A 328 -6.97 -5.01 -11.76
C ASN A 328 -8.46 -4.67 -11.59
N GLN A 329 -9.27 -5.69 -11.26
CA GLN A 329 -10.72 -5.57 -11.10
C GLN A 329 -11.08 -6.02 -9.69
N ASN A 330 -11.71 -5.14 -8.93
CA ASN A 330 -12.20 -5.45 -7.58
C ASN A 330 -13.71 -5.29 -7.53
N LEU A 331 -14.39 -6.37 -7.14
CA LEU A 331 -15.83 -6.43 -6.95
C LEU A 331 -16.10 -6.58 -5.46
N PHE A 332 -16.90 -5.71 -4.90
CA PHE A 332 -17.26 -5.74 -3.48
C PHE A 332 -18.77 -5.62 -3.31
N ASN A 333 -19.32 -6.49 -2.47
CA ASN A 333 -20.67 -6.42 -1.96
C ASN A 333 -20.62 -6.44 -0.43
N GLY A 334 -21.24 -5.45 0.20
CA GLY A 334 -21.32 -5.30 1.64
C GLY A 334 -22.76 -5.12 2.11
N ILE A 335 -23.15 -5.83 3.17
CA ILE A 335 -24.40 -5.59 3.89
C ILE A 335 -24.02 -5.22 5.30
N GLY A 336 -24.33 -3.98 5.69
CA GLY A 336 -24.20 -3.47 7.05
C GLY A 336 -25.56 -3.53 7.75
N GLU A 337 -25.62 -4.15 8.91
CA GLU A 337 -26.82 -4.18 9.76
C GLU A 337 -26.44 -3.70 11.14
N GLY A 338 -27.24 -2.85 11.77
CA GLY A 338 -26.93 -2.42 13.12
C GLY A 338 -28.05 -1.77 13.87
N THR A 339 -27.84 -1.68 15.15
CA THR A 339 -28.73 -1.01 16.09
C THR A 339 -27.94 -0.05 16.96
N THR A 340 -28.41 1.18 17.04
CA THR A 340 -27.99 2.15 18.05
C THR A 340 -29.14 2.32 19.03
N ALA A 341 -28.86 2.08 20.31
CA ALA A 341 -29.82 2.20 21.40
C ALA A 341 -29.39 3.36 22.29
N VAL A 342 -30.28 4.35 22.50
CA VAL A 342 -30.01 5.50 23.38
C VAL A 342 -31.00 5.47 24.54
N GLN A 343 -30.47 5.47 25.76
CA GLN A 343 -31.22 5.53 27.00
C GLN A 343 -31.01 6.88 27.68
N PHE A 344 -32.04 7.70 27.72
CA PHE A 344 -32.06 8.90 28.55
C PHE A 344 -32.70 8.58 29.91
N PRO A 345 -32.33 9.29 31.00
CA PRO A 345 -32.96 9.12 32.28
C PRO A 345 -34.47 9.30 32.23
N ASN A 346 -35.19 8.32 32.81
CA ASN A 346 -36.67 8.35 32.89
C ASN A 346 -37.41 8.46 31.54
N GLN A 347 -36.80 8.15 30.42
CA GLN A 347 -37.43 8.14 29.10
C GLN A 347 -37.47 6.72 28.53
N PRO A 348 -38.40 6.42 27.60
CA PRO A 348 -38.39 5.16 26.87
C PRO A 348 -37.11 5.01 26.09
N LEU A 349 -36.60 3.77 25.99
CA LEU A 349 -35.43 3.42 25.17
C LEU A 349 -35.66 3.84 23.70
N GLN A 350 -34.77 4.62 23.17
CA GLN A 350 -34.79 5.06 21.76
C GLN A 350 -33.92 4.09 20.94
N LEU A 351 -34.42 3.64 19.78
CA LEU A 351 -33.69 2.73 18.90
C LEU A 351 -33.62 3.31 17.49
N GLN A 352 -32.46 3.25 16.92
CA GLN A 352 -32.20 3.43 15.50
C GLN A 352 -31.66 2.11 14.94
N ASN A 353 -32.39 1.50 14.02
CA ASN A 353 -31.93 0.35 13.26
C ASN A 353 -31.55 0.80 11.86
N PHE A 354 -30.43 0.35 11.36
CA PHE A 354 -30.06 0.58 9.98
C PHE A 354 -29.72 -0.71 9.27
N ASN A 355 -29.95 -0.71 7.95
CA ASN A 355 -29.50 -1.74 7.03
C ASN A 355 -28.99 -1.03 5.79
N ASN A 356 -27.72 -1.29 5.47
CA ASN A 356 -27.02 -0.71 4.34
C ASN A 356 -26.62 -1.82 3.37
N ASP A 357 -26.98 -1.70 2.10
CA ASP A 357 -26.55 -2.57 1.01
C ASP A 357 -25.66 -1.77 0.07
N THR A 358 -24.41 -2.19 -0.07
CA THR A 358 -23.38 -1.49 -0.85
C THR A 358 -22.78 -2.43 -1.88
N GLU A 359 -22.85 -2.02 -3.13
CA GLU A 359 -22.11 -2.66 -4.23
C GLU A 359 -21.08 -1.69 -4.78
N ASN A 360 -19.80 -2.11 -4.89
CA ASN A 360 -18.81 -1.31 -5.58
C ASN A 360 -17.93 -2.11 -6.52
N VAL A 361 -17.51 -1.45 -7.60
CA VAL A 361 -16.61 -1.97 -8.62
C VAL A 361 -15.46 -1.00 -8.78
N VAL A 362 -14.23 -1.51 -8.67
CA VAL A 362 -13.02 -0.74 -8.99
C VAL A 362 -12.34 -1.39 -10.18
N SER A 363 -12.19 -0.64 -11.26
CA SER A 363 -11.52 -1.06 -12.49
C SER A 363 -10.25 -0.24 -12.69
N GLN A 364 -9.09 -0.89 -12.77
CA GLN A 364 -7.80 -0.24 -13.02
C GLN A 364 -7.15 -0.83 -14.27
N TYR A 365 -6.57 0.04 -15.09
CA TYR A 365 -5.83 -0.29 -16.30
C TYR A 365 -4.49 0.43 -16.28
N ASN A 366 -3.41 -0.32 -16.39
CA ASN A 366 -2.06 0.23 -16.30
C ASN A 366 -1.21 -0.20 -17.50
N GLY A 367 -0.56 0.77 -18.13
CA GLY A 367 0.38 0.59 -19.22
C GLY A 367 1.76 1.15 -18.85
N ILE A 368 2.83 0.37 -19.06
CA ILE A 368 4.20 0.79 -18.76
C ILE A 368 5.08 0.54 -19.99
N TYR A 369 5.87 1.53 -20.35
CA TYR A 369 6.98 1.38 -21.29
C TYR A 369 8.29 1.70 -20.59
N ASN A 370 9.25 0.78 -20.65
CA ASN A 370 10.59 0.94 -20.12
C ASN A 370 11.60 0.81 -21.26
N HIS A 371 12.45 1.82 -21.40
CA HIS A 371 13.57 1.82 -22.33
C HIS A 371 14.90 1.99 -21.58
N LYS A 372 15.85 1.11 -21.85
CA LYS A 372 17.23 1.17 -21.34
C LYS A 372 18.14 1.67 -22.46
N PHE A 373 18.93 2.68 -22.15
CA PHE A 373 19.94 3.18 -23.07
C PHE A 373 21.20 2.31 -23.02
N ASN A 374 22.16 2.60 -23.90
CA ASN A 374 23.44 1.85 -23.97
C ASN A 374 24.31 2.05 -22.72
N LYS A 375 24.16 3.18 -22.03
CA LYS A 375 24.87 3.46 -20.78
C LYS A 375 24.22 2.68 -19.66
N GLU A 376 25.01 1.93 -18.90
CA GLU A 376 24.52 1.11 -17.80
C GLU A 376 23.75 1.96 -16.77
N GLY A 377 22.53 1.53 -16.45
CA GLY A 377 21.64 2.23 -15.51
C GLY A 377 20.90 3.43 -16.09
N GLU A 378 21.20 3.89 -17.31
CA GLU A 378 20.46 4.94 -17.98
C GLU A 378 19.15 4.40 -18.55
N LYS A 379 18.02 5.05 -18.21
CA LYS A 379 16.72 4.59 -18.63
C LYS A 379 15.67 5.69 -18.64
N ILE A 380 14.62 5.47 -19.42
CA ILE A 380 13.37 6.23 -19.38
C ILE A 380 12.22 5.26 -19.11
N ASP A 381 11.30 5.69 -18.25
CA ASP A 381 10.09 4.96 -17.91
C ASP A 381 8.88 5.87 -18.17
N LEU A 382 7.93 5.40 -18.95
CA LEU A 382 6.61 6.02 -19.14
C LEU A 382 5.58 5.10 -18.51
N GLU A 383 4.70 5.64 -17.69
CA GLU A 383 3.58 4.93 -17.09
C GLU A 383 2.29 5.71 -17.28
N VAL A 384 1.23 5.01 -17.64
CA VAL A 384 -0.14 5.53 -17.70
C VAL A 384 -1.01 4.60 -16.89
N ASP A 385 -1.69 5.16 -15.91
CA ASP A 385 -2.66 4.47 -15.08
C ASP A 385 -4.02 5.15 -15.21
N TYR A 386 -5.07 4.37 -15.44
CA TYR A 386 -6.44 4.82 -15.46
C TYR A 386 -7.28 3.94 -14.57
N SER A 387 -8.03 4.53 -13.66
CA SER A 387 -8.91 3.81 -12.75
C SER A 387 -10.29 4.45 -12.67
N VAL A 388 -11.29 3.59 -12.52
CA VAL A 388 -12.69 3.94 -12.32
C VAL A 388 -13.18 3.26 -11.05
N PHE A 389 -13.89 3.99 -10.22
CA PHE A 389 -14.61 3.49 -9.05
C PHE A 389 -16.09 3.82 -9.24
N GLU A 390 -16.94 2.81 -9.14
CA GLU A 390 -18.40 2.93 -9.19
C GLU A 390 -18.97 2.29 -7.91
N GLN A 391 -19.84 2.99 -7.22
CA GLN A 391 -20.52 2.50 -6.02
C GLN A 391 -22.00 2.87 -6.05
N ASP A 392 -22.82 1.88 -5.77
CA ASP A 392 -24.24 2.03 -5.46
C ASP A 392 -24.47 1.61 -4.00
N GLU A 393 -25.16 2.45 -3.25
CA GLU A 393 -25.48 2.21 -1.84
C GLU A 393 -26.92 2.56 -1.54
N VAL A 394 -27.59 1.67 -0.79
CA VAL A 394 -28.96 1.88 -0.28
C VAL A 394 -28.96 1.66 1.21
N ALA A 395 -29.18 2.72 1.98
CA ALA A 395 -29.20 2.69 3.44
C ALA A 395 -30.62 2.96 3.98
N ASN A 396 -31.17 2.02 4.75
CA ASN A 396 -32.49 2.10 5.36
C ASN A 396 -32.38 2.41 6.85
N PHE A 397 -33.06 3.45 7.32
CA PHE A 397 -33.07 3.86 8.71
C PHE A 397 -34.48 3.74 9.30
N LYS A 398 -34.61 3.05 10.45
CA LYS A 398 -35.87 2.85 11.17
C LYS A 398 -35.69 3.27 12.62
N PHE A 399 -36.61 4.08 13.10
CA PHE A 399 -36.59 4.66 14.43
C PHE A 399 -37.74 4.14 15.30
N THR A 400 -37.46 3.91 16.57
CA THR A 400 -38.46 3.53 17.58
C THR A 400 -38.32 4.43 18.79
N ASN A 401 -39.44 5.00 19.27
CA ASN A 401 -39.48 5.98 20.36
C ASN A 401 -38.69 7.27 20.09
N ILE A 402 -38.38 7.53 18.82
CA ILE A 402 -37.78 8.77 18.35
C ILE A 402 -38.84 9.49 17.52
N PRO A 403 -39.34 10.64 17.95
CA PRO A 403 -40.44 11.32 17.24
C PRO A 403 -39.99 11.92 15.91
N PHE A 404 -38.71 12.16 15.76
CA PHE A 404 -38.10 12.79 14.60
C PHE A 404 -36.62 12.44 14.51
N PRO A 405 -36.05 12.10 13.31
CA PRO A 405 -36.69 12.01 12.00
C PRO A 405 -37.61 10.78 11.86
N PRO A 406 -38.57 10.79 10.90
CA PRO A 406 -39.27 9.56 10.52
C PRO A 406 -38.34 8.56 9.87
N ASN A 407 -38.78 7.31 9.67
CA ASN A 407 -38.04 6.33 8.90
C ASN A 407 -37.73 6.86 7.49
N TYR A 408 -36.52 6.64 7.01
CA TYR A 408 -36.09 7.10 5.69
C TYR A 408 -35.12 6.13 5.01
N VAL A 409 -34.91 6.37 3.73
CA VAL A 409 -33.95 5.60 2.89
C VAL A 409 -33.06 6.60 2.17
N ASP A 410 -31.75 6.35 2.24
CA ASP A 410 -30.73 7.06 1.49
C ASP A 410 -30.28 6.23 0.30
N PHE A 411 -30.11 6.85 -0.85
CA PHE A 411 -29.57 6.30 -2.07
C PHE A 411 -28.32 7.11 -2.42
N VAL A 412 -27.19 6.44 -2.53
CA VAL A 412 -25.91 7.10 -2.86
C VAL A 412 -25.29 6.41 -4.07
N ASN A 413 -25.11 7.17 -5.14
CA ASN A 413 -24.36 6.72 -6.30
C ASN A 413 -23.05 7.52 -6.38
N THR A 414 -21.93 6.84 -6.40
CA THR A 414 -20.61 7.46 -6.48
C THR A 414 -19.86 6.97 -7.72
N ASN A 415 -19.49 7.89 -8.58
CA ASN A 415 -18.62 7.65 -9.72
C ASN A 415 -17.32 8.45 -9.56
N ARG A 416 -16.17 7.79 -9.77
CA ARG A 416 -14.87 8.40 -9.62
C ARG A 416 -13.93 7.93 -10.71
N ASP A 417 -13.28 8.89 -11.39
CA ASP A 417 -12.27 8.66 -12.38
C ASP A 417 -10.93 9.21 -11.91
N GLN A 418 -9.86 8.47 -12.18
CA GLN A 418 -8.51 8.94 -11.94
C GLN A 418 -7.59 8.54 -13.09
N THR A 419 -6.81 9.50 -13.57
CA THR A 419 -5.78 9.28 -14.59
C THR A 419 -4.45 9.78 -14.06
N VAL A 420 -3.41 8.95 -14.17
CA VAL A 420 -2.04 9.34 -13.83
C VAL A 420 -1.11 9.02 -14.98
N VAL A 421 -0.31 10.03 -15.36
CA VAL A 421 0.74 9.89 -16.37
C VAL A 421 2.06 10.27 -15.74
N ASN A 422 3.02 9.36 -15.76
CA ASN A 422 4.36 9.55 -15.22
C ASN A 422 5.42 9.35 -16.28
N LEU A 423 6.35 10.27 -16.37
CA LEU A 423 7.54 10.17 -17.21
C LEU A 423 8.80 10.39 -16.35
N ASP A 424 9.68 9.43 -16.35
CA ASP A 424 10.90 9.46 -15.57
C ASP A 424 12.13 9.15 -16.39
N TYR A 425 13.15 9.95 -16.23
CA TYR A 425 14.47 9.75 -16.81
C TYR A 425 15.51 9.58 -15.70
N THR A 426 16.28 8.53 -15.77
CA THR A 426 17.39 8.23 -14.87
C THR A 426 18.68 8.27 -15.67
N ASN A 427 19.65 9.12 -15.27
CA ASN A 427 20.97 9.23 -15.88
C ASN A 427 22.06 9.03 -14.82
N PRO A 428 22.73 7.90 -14.78
CA PRO A 428 23.97 7.76 -14.03
C PRO A 428 25.06 8.59 -14.73
N LEU A 429 25.45 9.72 -14.14
CA LEU A 429 26.49 10.61 -14.67
C LEU A 429 27.84 9.90 -14.69
N ASP A 430 28.10 9.15 -13.62
CA ASP A 430 29.22 8.19 -13.46
C ASP A 430 28.75 7.04 -12.53
N ASP A 431 29.64 6.10 -12.20
CA ASP A 431 29.35 4.92 -11.36
C ASP A 431 28.87 5.29 -9.94
N LYS A 432 29.12 6.52 -9.51
CA LYS A 432 28.83 7.02 -8.15
C LYS A 432 27.85 8.19 -8.12
N THR A 433 27.54 8.76 -9.28
CA THR A 433 26.71 9.98 -9.39
C THR A 433 25.49 9.72 -10.27
N LYS A 434 24.30 10.00 -9.78
CA LYS A 434 23.04 9.79 -10.48
C LYS A 434 22.19 11.05 -10.46
N LEU A 435 21.65 11.40 -11.63
CA LEU A 435 20.61 12.40 -11.81
C LEU A 435 19.31 11.71 -12.20
N GLU A 436 18.21 12.04 -11.55
CA GLU A 436 16.86 11.61 -11.93
C GLU A 436 15.99 12.84 -12.09
N VAL A 437 15.25 12.90 -13.18
CA VAL A 437 14.26 13.95 -13.46
C VAL A 437 12.97 13.31 -13.94
N GLY A 438 11.84 13.93 -13.62
CA GLY A 438 10.56 13.40 -14.10
C GLY A 438 9.44 14.41 -14.00
N ALA A 439 8.35 14.07 -14.70
CA ALA A 439 7.12 14.82 -14.74
C ALA A 439 5.94 13.88 -14.45
N GLU A 440 4.91 14.40 -13.80
CA GLU A 440 3.68 13.68 -13.46
C GLU A 440 2.47 14.58 -13.70
N ALA A 441 1.42 14.02 -14.30
CA ALA A 441 0.09 14.60 -14.35
C ALA A 441 -0.87 13.65 -13.64
N ARG A 442 -1.68 14.17 -12.71
CA ARG A 442 -2.71 13.43 -11.97
C ARG A 442 -4.01 14.18 -12.09
N LEU A 443 -5.00 13.53 -12.68
CA LEU A 443 -6.32 14.07 -12.92
C LEU A 443 -7.31 13.22 -12.12
N PHE A 444 -8.12 13.85 -11.31
CA PHE A 444 -9.10 13.19 -10.46
C PHE A 444 -10.43 13.91 -10.53
N GLU A 445 -11.50 13.14 -10.74
CA GLU A 445 -12.87 13.63 -10.73
C GLU A 445 -13.76 12.63 -9.98
N THR A 446 -14.65 13.14 -9.15
CA THR A 446 -15.71 12.34 -8.52
C THR A 446 -17.04 13.05 -8.62
N ASN A 447 -18.10 12.26 -8.82
CA ASN A 447 -19.50 12.69 -8.79
C ASN A 447 -20.21 11.82 -7.77
N ILE A 448 -20.89 12.43 -6.80
CA ILE A 448 -21.72 11.77 -5.81
C ILE A 448 -23.15 12.30 -5.93
N ASP A 449 -24.07 11.43 -6.30
CA ASP A 449 -25.51 11.68 -6.32
C ASP A 449 -26.09 11.07 -5.05
N TYR A 450 -26.46 11.93 -4.10
CA TYR A 450 -27.08 11.56 -2.85
C TYR A 450 -28.55 11.95 -2.83
N ASN A 451 -29.43 10.98 -2.73
CA ASN A 451 -30.88 11.15 -2.63
C ASN A 451 -31.41 10.52 -1.37
N SER A 452 -32.20 11.27 -0.59
CA SER A 452 -32.83 10.78 0.64
C SER A 452 -34.34 10.96 0.60
N THR A 453 -35.05 9.96 1.08
CA THR A 453 -36.51 10.05 1.34
C THR A 453 -36.81 10.69 2.69
N GLY A 454 -35.80 11.03 3.47
CA GLY A 454 -35.88 11.75 4.71
C GLY A 454 -36.47 13.16 4.48
N LEU A 455 -37.22 13.67 5.44
CA LEU A 455 -37.64 15.06 5.38
C LEU A 455 -36.45 15.97 5.43
N SER A 456 -36.44 16.99 4.60
CA SER A 456 -35.50 18.11 4.71
C SER A 456 -35.73 18.75 6.08
N VAL A 457 -34.91 18.34 7.02
CA VAL A 457 -34.93 18.96 8.32
C VAL A 457 -33.99 20.09 8.26
N ASN A 458 -34.48 21.25 8.33
CA ASN A 458 -33.74 22.51 8.45
C ASN A 458 -32.27 22.41 8.09
N PRO A 459 -31.82 23.18 7.14
CA PRO A 459 -30.38 23.21 6.85
C PRO A 459 -29.65 23.28 8.17
N ILE A 460 -28.53 22.59 8.28
CA ILE A 460 -27.60 22.69 9.42
C ILE A 460 -26.93 24.05 9.34
N GLN A 461 -27.74 25.09 9.22
CA GLN A 461 -27.29 26.48 9.32
C GLN A 461 -26.78 26.65 10.73
N ASP A 462 -25.57 27.08 10.88
CA ASP A 462 -24.89 27.35 12.15
C ASP A 462 -24.53 26.14 13.03
N ALA A 463 -24.73 24.92 12.60
CA ALA A 463 -24.35 23.75 13.39
C ALA A 463 -22.81 23.60 13.50
N ILE A 464 -22.06 23.98 12.45
CA ILE A 464 -20.61 24.07 12.51
C ILE A 464 -20.24 25.53 12.79
N PRO A 465 -19.49 25.84 13.85
CA PRO A 465 -19.13 27.20 14.18
C PRO A 465 -18.20 27.75 13.12
N ASN A 466 -18.79 28.65 12.30
CA ASN A 466 -18.27 29.61 11.59
C ASN A 466 -17.22 29.76 10.72
N ASN A 467 -17.41 30.03 9.66
CA ASN A 467 -16.61 30.94 8.92
C ASN A 467 -17.45 31.88 8.06
N GLY A 468 -18.70 32.01 8.40
CA GLY A 468 -19.66 32.83 7.70
C GLY A 468 -20.29 32.17 6.49
N ASP A 469 -19.88 30.94 6.20
CA ASP A 469 -20.47 30.15 5.11
C ASP A 469 -21.48 29.16 5.67
N GLU A 470 -22.70 29.26 5.19
CA GLU A 470 -23.81 28.38 5.57
C GLU A 470 -23.52 26.96 5.09
N PHE A 471 -23.34 26.03 6.01
CA PHE A 471 -23.21 24.62 5.69
C PHE A 471 -24.60 23.98 5.68
N ILE A 472 -25.08 23.58 4.52
CA ILE A 472 -26.40 23.01 4.34
C ILE A 472 -26.31 21.51 4.11
N GLY A 473 -26.55 20.72 5.12
CA GLY A 473 -26.84 19.29 4.99
C GLY A 473 -28.25 19.09 4.48
N THR A 474 -28.46 18.98 3.17
CA THR A 474 -29.77 18.72 2.61
C THR A 474 -29.99 17.25 2.35
N PRO A 475 -31.27 16.77 2.31
CA PRO A 475 -31.57 15.38 2.01
C PRO A 475 -31.03 14.92 0.65
N SER A 476 -31.04 15.79 -0.36
CA SER A 476 -30.57 15.43 -1.70
C SER A 476 -29.51 16.41 -2.17
N THR A 477 -28.35 15.90 -2.56
CA THR A 477 -27.19 16.71 -2.93
C THR A 477 -26.40 16.05 -4.04
N ASP A 478 -26.18 16.78 -5.13
CA ASP A 478 -25.24 16.41 -6.17
C ASP A 478 -23.89 17.07 -5.86
N PHE A 479 -22.89 16.27 -5.53
CA PHE A 479 -21.54 16.74 -5.20
C PHE A 479 -20.55 16.33 -6.28
N VAL A 480 -19.90 17.33 -6.88
CA VAL A 480 -18.84 17.15 -7.86
C VAL A 480 -17.55 17.70 -7.28
N TYR A 481 -16.47 16.92 -7.34
CA TYR A 481 -15.14 17.33 -6.89
C TYR A 481 -14.10 16.95 -7.93
N LYS A 482 -13.27 17.91 -8.34
CA LYS A 482 -12.15 17.75 -9.26
C LYS A 482 -10.85 18.21 -8.62
N ARG A 483 -9.77 17.47 -8.91
CA ARG A 483 -8.43 17.88 -8.52
C ARG A 483 -7.40 17.48 -9.57
N ASP A 484 -6.77 18.47 -10.15
CA ASP A 484 -5.71 18.31 -11.15
C ASP A 484 -4.36 18.72 -10.52
N ILE A 485 -3.37 17.83 -10.64
CA ILE A 485 -2.03 18.06 -10.13
C ILE A 485 -1.02 17.83 -11.24
N TYR A 486 -0.21 18.85 -11.52
CA TYR A 486 0.92 18.72 -12.43
C TYR A 486 2.22 18.96 -11.67
N SER A 487 3.20 18.10 -11.85
CA SER A 487 4.43 18.15 -11.09
C SER A 487 5.68 17.88 -11.93
N LEU A 488 6.77 18.54 -11.50
CA LEU A 488 8.11 18.31 -12.01
C LEU A 488 9.04 18.03 -10.83
N TYR A 489 9.96 17.09 -10.97
CA TYR A 489 10.96 16.83 -9.94
C TYR A 489 12.35 16.60 -10.53
N ALA A 490 13.35 16.89 -9.70
CA ALA A 490 14.72 16.52 -9.95
C ALA A 490 15.37 16.01 -8.67
N THR A 491 16.17 14.96 -8.77
CA THR A 491 17.01 14.45 -7.67
C THR A 491 18.43 14.23 -8.15
N PHE A 492 19.40 14.61 -7.33
CA PHE A 492 20.80 14.40 -7.55
C PHE A 492 21.40 13.61 -6.38
N GLY A 493 22.04 12.50 -6.67
CA GLY A 493 22.68 11.64 -5.68
C GLY A 493 24.12 11.35 -6.02
N LYS A 494 24.98 11.32 -5.00
CA LYS A 494 26.40 10.96 -5.14
C LYS A 494 26.84 10.08 -3.98
N THR A 495 27.61 9.03 -4.31
CA THR A 495 28.15 8.07 -3.37
C THR A 495 29.69 8.15 -3.39
N PHE A 496 30.28 8.32 -2.22
CA PHE A 496 31.71 8.23 -1.98
C PHE A 496 32.02 6.91 -1.25
N GLU A 497 33.26 6.70 -0.88
CA GLU A 497 33.67 5.48 -0.18
C GLU A 497 32.92 5.26 1.15
N LYS A 498 32.73 6.31 1.95
CA LYS A 498 32.06 6.26 3.26
C LYS A 498 30.83 7.15 3.36
N TRP A 499 30.60 8.01 2.39
CA TRP A 499 29.51 8.96 2.40
C TRP A 499 28.63 8.77 1.16
N SER A 500 27.33 8.95 1.34
CA SER A 500 26.41 9.18 0.23
C SER A 500 25.47 10.30 0.58
N TYR A 501 25.09 11.09 -0.41
CA TYR A 501 24.06 12.09 -0.25
C TYR A 501 23.12 12.09 -1.44
N GLN A 502 21.90 12.53 -1.18
CA GLN A 502 20.87 12.76 -2.20
C GLN A 502 20.15 14.06 -1.85
N VAL A 503 19.99 14.92 -2.82
CA VAL A 503 19.15 16.13 -2.72
C VAL A 503 18.13 16.10 -3.82
N GLY A 504 16.94 16.61 -3.54
CA GLY A 504 15.85 16.63 -4.50
C GLY A 504 14.90 17.79 -4.25
N VAL A 505 14.24 18.18 -5.31
CA VAL A 505 13.16 19.16 -5.29
C VAL A 505 12.04 18.70 -6.18
N ARG A 506 10.82 18.86 -5.74
CA ARG A 506 9.59 18.68 -6.51
C ARG A 506 8.74 19.93 -6.43
N ALA A 507 8.22 20.39 -7.55
CA ALA A 507 7.26 21.48 -7.62
C ALA A 507 5.94 20.94 -8.15
N GLU A 508 4.84 21.36 -7.57
CA GLU A 508 3.50 20.97 -7.96
C GLU A 508 2.61 22.20 -8.11
N THR A 509 1.82 22.23 -9.19
CA THR A 509 0.66 23.10 -9.32
C THR A 509 -0.58 22.25 -9.11
N VAL A 510 -1.52 22.75 -8.33
CA VAL A 510 -2.76 22.07 -7.96
C VAL A 510 -3.93 23.00 -8.25
N THR A 511 -4.94 22.45 -8.89
CA THR A 511 -6.24 23.08 -9.10
C THR A 511 -7.30 22.19 -8.52
N GLU A 512 -8.09 22.71 -7.60
CA GLU A 512 -9.19 22.00 -6.93
C GLU A 512 -10.49 22.77 -7.15
N ASP A 513 -11.50 22.11 -7.68
CA ASP A 513 -12.82 22.63 -7.91
C ASP A 513 -13.85 21.70 -7.27
N ALA A 514 -14.78 22.25 -6.50
CA ALA A 514 -15.91 21.50 -5.97
C ALA A 514 -17.22 22.28 -6.12
N SER A 515 -18.31 21.55 -6.34
CA SER A 515 -19.65 22.12 -6.31
C SER A 515 -20.62 21.14 -5.63
N ALA A 516 -21.42 21.66 -4.71
CA ALA A 516 -22.50 20.94 -4.04
C ALA A 516 -23.82 21.60 -4.38
N LEU A 517 -24.57 20.96 -5.25
CA LEU A 517 -25.93 21.40 -5.62
C LEU A 517 -26.92 20.70 -4.70
N SER A 518 -27.45 21.43 -3.75
CA SER A 518 -28.29 20.89 -2.67
C SER A 518 -29.74 21.40 -2.79
N GLN A 519 -30.70 20.55 -2.44
CA GLN A 519 -32.09 20.93 -2.40
C GLN A 519 -32.45 21.53 -1.02
N SER A 520 -32.70 22.85 -0.98
CA SER A 520 -33.12 23.56 0.22
C SER A 520 -34.60 23.92 0.19
N GLU A 521 -35.15 24.40 1.32
CA GLU A 521 -36.51 24.93 1.37
C GLU A 521 -36.72 26.13 0.44
N ASN A 522 -35.66 26.86 0.09
CA ASN A 522 -35.69 28.00 -0.81
C ASN A 522 -35.47 27.64 -2.27
N GLY A 523 -35.26 26.36 -2.60
CA GLY A 523 -34.96 25.86 -3.94
C GLY A 523 -33.59 25.19 -4.01
N LEU A 524 -33.02 25.15 -5.22
CA LEU A 524 -31.67 24.60 -5.43
C LEU A 524 -30.62 25.64 -5.05
N GLU A 525 -29.71 25.28 -4.18
CA GLU A 525 -28.55 26.06 -3.76
C GLU A 525 -27.27 25.37 -4.21
N ASN A 526 -26.34 26.17 -4.79
CA ASN A 526 -25.06 25.66 -5.27
C ASN A 526 -23.91 26.30 -4.47
N ASN A 527 -23.24 25.50 -3.68
CA ASN A 527 -22.04 25.89 -2.96
C ASN A 527 -20.80 25.46 -3.73
N THR A 528 -19.97 26.41 -4.12
CA THR A 528 -18.74 26.16 -4.87
C THR A 528 -17.51 26.46 -4.01
N PHE A 529 -16.49 25.68 -4.25
CA PHE A 529 -15.18 25.83 -3.61
C PHE A 529 -14.11 25.71 -4.69
N GLU A 530 -13.14 26.62 -4.68
CA GLU A 530 -12.01 26.63 -5.60
C GLU A 530 -10.71 26.87 -4.78
N ASN A 531 -9.66 26.09 -5.08
CA ASN A 531 -8.38 26.22 -4.40
C ASN A 531 -7.21 25.95 -5.36
N ASP A 532 -6.53 27.01 -5.77
CA ASP A 532 -5.40 26.95 -6.70
C ASP A 532 -4.12 27.34 -5.99
N TYR A 533 -3.10 26.49 -6.07
CA TYR A 533 -1.81 26.82 -5.46
C TYR A 533 -0.63 26.14 -6.14
N ILE A 534 0.56 26.72 -5.90
CA ILE A 534 1.86 26.15 -6.30
C ILE A 534 2.69 25.92 -5.04
N GLN A 535 3.25 24.72 -4.90
CA GLN A 535 4.09 24.36 -3.76
C GLN A 535 5.36 23.63 -4.19
N VAL A 536 6.39 23.77 -3.33
CA VAL A 536 7.70 23.15 -3.54
C VAL A 536 8.04 22.25 -2.36
N TYR A 537 8.49 21.03 -2.65
CA TYR A 537 8.81 19.97 -1.69
C TYR A 537 10.29 19.61 -1.79
N PRO A 538 11.17 20.24 -1.02
CA PRO A 538 12.57 19.88 -0.94
C PRO A 538 12.77 18.61 -0.11
N SER A 539 13.80 17.84 -0.46
CA SER A 539 14.27 16.69 0.33
C SER A 539 15.79 16.58 0.28
N ALA A 540 16.39 16.19 1.40
CA ALA A 540 17.83 15.97 1.49
C ALA A 540 18.14 14.79 2.40
N PHE A 541 19.11 13.96 1.99
CA PHE A 541 19.58 12.77 2.70
C PHE A 541 21.10 12.79 2.72
N ALA A 542 21.67 12.43 3.86
CA ALA A 542 23.11 12.18 4.00
C ALA A 542 23.31 10.92 4.81
N THR A 543 24.13 10.00 4.30
CA THR A 543 24.45 8.74 4.96
C THR A 543 25.97 8.64 5.11
N TYR A 544 26.42 8.32 6.32
CA TYR A 544 27.82 8.07 6.65
C TYR A 544 28.00 6.66 7.16
N SER A 545 28.75 5.85 6.44
CA SER A 545 29.07 4.45 6.76
C SER A 545 30.58 4.32 6.97
N PRO A 546 31.12 4.64 8.18
CA PRO A 546 32.56 4.54 8.45
C PRO A 546 33.08 3.12 8.37
N SER A 547 32.20 2.13 8.55
CA SER A 547 32.47 0.70 8.45
C SER A 547 31.21 -0.06 8.07
N GLU A 548 31.32 -1.31 7.68
CA GLU A 548 30.18 -2.21 7.40
C GLU A 548 29.25 -2.41 8.61
N LYS A 549 29.77 -2.16 9.81
CA LYS A 549 29.02 -2.33 11.06
C LYS A 549 28.21 -1.09 11.49
N ASN A 550 28.57 0.09 11.02
CA ASN A 550 27.98 1.33 11.53
C ASN A 550 27.48 2.19 10.36
N THR A 551 26.24 2.64 10.44
CA THR A 551 25.63 3.57 9.47
C THR A 551 24.92 4.69 10.23
N TYR A 552 25.21 5.91 9.89
CA TYR A 552 24.56 7.14 10.38
C TYR A 552 23.80 7.76 9.21
N GLN A 553 22.58 8.17 9.42
CA GLN A 553 21.76 8.78 8.38
C GLN A 553 21.08 10.03 8.94
N MET A 554 21.05 11.09 8.16
CA MET A 554 20.27 12.29 8.40
C MET A 554 19.35 12.52 7.20
N SER A 555 18.13 12.90 7.45
CA SER A 555 17.16 13.27 6.40
C SER A 555 16.34 14.49 6.79
N VAL A 556 16.01 15.29 5.79
CA VAL A 556 15.13 16.47 5.91
C VAL A 556 14.15 16.43 4.73
N SER A 557 12.87 16.66 4.98
CA SER A 557 11.87 16.76 3.92
C SER A 557 10.71 17.67 4.32
N ARG A 558 10.09 18.31 3.32
CA ARG A 558 8.77 18.96 3.40
C ARG A 558 7.77 18.11 2.65
N ARG A 559 6.59 17.90 3.23
CA ARG A 559 5.51 17.10 2.67
C ARG A 559 4.17 17.82 2.83
N VAL A 560 3.17 17.33 2.11
CA VAL A 560 1.79 17.81 2.17
C VAL A 560 0.86 16.66 2.51
N ASP A 561 -0.25 16.96 3.14
CA ASP A 561 -1.41 16.10 3.20
C ASP A 561 -2.64 16.94 2.84
N ARG A 562 -3.21 16.63 1.72
CA ARG A 562 -4.38 17.34 1.18
C ARG A 562 -5.64 16.76 1.80
N PRO A 563 -6.69 17.59 1.99
CA PRO A 563 -7.97 17.08 2.41
C PRO A 563 -8.43 15.95 1.48
N GLY A 564 -8.81 14.82 2.05
CA GLY A 564 -9.39 13.71 1.28
C GLY A 564 -10.85 14.01 0.92
N LEU A 565 -11.36 13.35 -0.14
CA LEU A 565 -12.74 13.51 -0.59
C LEU A 565 -13.77 13.48 0.55
N GLN A 566 -13.67 12.50 1.43
CA GLN A 566 -14.58 12.34 2.57
C GLN A 566 -14.47 13.48 3.58
N GLN A 567 -13.29 14.08 3.72
CA GLN A 567 -13.07 15.19 4.64
C GLN A 567 -13.68 16.49 4.12
N VAL A 568 -13.80 16.66 2.79
CA VAL A 568 -14.41 17.83 2.15
C VAL A 568 -15.85 17.61 1.70
N ASN A 569 -16.34 16.37 1.68
CA ASN A 569 -17.68 16.04 1.22
C ASN A 569 -18.74 16.59 2.19
N PRO A 570 -19.61 17.52 1.79
CA PRO A 570 -20.61 18.11 2.65
C PRO A 570 -21.81 17.21 2.92
N ILE A 571 -21.93 16.09 2.21
CA ILE A 571 -23.03 15.13 2.39
C ILE A 571 -22.87 14.46 3.76
N ARG A 572 -23.98 14.28 4.47
CA ARG A 572 -23.99 13.54 5.73
C ARG A 572 -23.51 12.10 5.50
N GLU A 573 -22.41 11.75 6.16
CA GLU A 573 -21.81 10.42 6.05
C GLU A 573 -22.64 9.38 6.83
N TRP A 574 -23.00 9.73 8.06
CA TRP A 574 -23.84 8.92 8.95
C TRP A 574 -24.40 9.75 10.10
N SER A 575 -25.42 9.25 10.76
CA SER A 575 -25.95 9.88 11.96
C SER A 575 -26.53 8.85 12.94
N THR A 576 -26.44 9.20 14.21
CA THR A 576 -27.14 8.54 15.32
C THR A 576 -28.10 9.55 15.98
N PRO A 577 -28.90 9.16 16.96
CA PRO A 577 -29.73 10.13 17.68
C PRO A 577 -28.96 11.26 18.36
N LEU A 578 -27.66 11.03 18.68
CA LEU A 578 -26.81 11.97 19.40
C LEU A 578 -25.63 12.55 18.58
N VAL A 579 -25.34 12.00 17.41
CA VAL A 579 -24.15 12.41 16.61
C VAL A 579 -24.51 12.43 15.15
N SER A 580 -24.05 13.46 14.42
CA SER A 580 -24.07 13.52 12.96
C SER A 580 -22.66 13.76 12.44
N SER A 581 -22.29 13.13 11.31
CA SER A 581 -20.97 13.26 10.71
C SER A 581 -21.04 13.89 9.31
N PHE A 582 -20.19 14.89 9.07
CA PHE A 582 -20.08 15.65 7.81
C PHE A 582 -18.61 15.96 7.52
N GLY A 583 -18.27 16.11 6.24
CA GLY A 583 -17.01 16.75 5.85
C GLY A 583 -17.05 18.27 5.98
N ASN A 584 -15.91 18.91 5.77
CA ASN A 584 -15.74 20.37 5.82
C ASN A 584 -15.07 20.84 4.53
N THR A 585 -15.84 21.52 3.67
CA THR A 585 -15.35 22.05 2.38
C THR A 585 -14.25 23.11 2.50
N ASN A 586 -14.11 23.75 3.67
CA ASN A 586 -13.15 24.85 3.91
C ASN A 586 -11.75 24.37 4.33
N LEU A 587 -11.51 23.04 4.35
CA LEU A 587 -10.22 22.49 4.74
C LEU A 587 -9.09 22.94 3.81
N GLN A 588 -7.99 23.35 4.43
CA GLN A 588 -6.75 23.68 3.73
C GLN A 588 -5.76 22.50 3.80
N PRO A 589 -4.85 22.37 2.82
CA PRO A 589 -3.78 21.39 2.90
C PRO A 589 -2.88 21.61 4.11
N GLN A 590 -2.53 20.55 4.83
CA GLN A 590 -1.55 20.60 5.91
C GLN A 590 -0.15 20.26 5.41
N PHE A 591 0.87 20.90 5.99
CA PHE A 591 2.27 20.70 5.61
C PHE A 591 3.08 20.13 6.77
N THR A 592 3.97 19.18 6.47
CA THR A 592 4.88 18.61 7.46
C THR A 592 6.33 18.86 7.08
N ASN A 593 7.06 19.52 7.99
CA ASN A 593 8.50 19.66 7.93
C ASN A 593 9.12 18.64 8.90
N SER A 594 9.99 17.77 8.41
CA SER A 594 10.55 16.66 9.17
C SER A 594 12.07 16.64 9.10
N VAL A 595 12.71 16.43 10.26
CA VAL A 595 14.14 16.18 10.39
C VAL A 595 14.33 14.88 11.16
N GLU A 596 15.14 13.96 10.62
CA GLU A 596 15.42 12.69 11.27
C GLU A 596 16.91 12.40 11.28
N PHE A 597 17.36 11.76 12.35
CA PHE A 597 18.70 11.20 12.47
C PHE A 597 18.60 9.75 12.95
N ASN A 598 19.21 8.83 12.21
CA ASN A 598 19.19 7.40 12.49
C ASN A 598 20.62 6.86 12.60
N TYR A 599 20.85 5.99 13.57
CA TYR A 599 22.08 5.21 13.73
C TYR A 599 21.75 3.72 13.69
N THR A 600 22.38 2.98 12.79
CA THR A 600 22.25 1.53 12.67
C THR A 600 23.58 0.86 12.98
N ARG A 601 23.54 -0.09 13.92
CA ARG A 601 24.64 -1.00 14.24
C ARG A 601 24.33 -2.40 13.75
N ASN A 602 25.10 -2.87 12.78
CA ASN A 602 25.08 -4.28 12.34
C ASN A 602 25.88 -5.13 13.30
N LEU A 603 25.27 -6.18 13.83
CA LEU A 603 25.84 -7.20 14.68
C LEU A 603 26.08 -8.47 13.85
N GLU A 604 26.83 -9.44 14.37
CA GLU A 604 27.03 -10.74 13.70
C GLU A 604 25.71 -11.48 13.45
N ASN A 605 24.77 -11.38 14.40
CA ASN A 605 23.52 -12.09 14.38
C ASN A 605 22.30 -11.14 14.33
N GLY A 606 22.42 -9.97 13.69
CA GLY A 606 21.32 -9.04 13.59
C GLY A 606 21.71 -7.58 13.49
N SER A 607 20.78 -6.68 13.81
CA SER A 607 21.01 -5.25 13.82
C SER A 607 20.21 -4.53 14.89
N VAL A 608 20.71 -3.39 15.33
CA VAL A 608 19.99 -2.46 16.20
C VAL A 608 20.03 -1.09 15.53
N THR A 609 18.85 -0.44 15.43
CA THR A 609 18.71 0.92 14.91
C THR A 609 18.11 1.81 15.98
N GLY A 610 18.76 2.93 16.27
CA GLY A 610 18.23 4.01 17.09
C GLY A 610 18.01 5.25 16.23
N GLY A 611 16.89 5.94 16.38
CA GLY A 611 16.55 7.14 15.64
C GLY A 611 15.97 8.22 16.55
N VAL A 612 16.19 9.48 16.18
CA VAL A 612 15.50 10.64 16.73
C VAL A 612 14.85 11.41 15.60
N PHE A 613 13.67 11.95 15.82
CA PHE A 613 12.98 12.75 14.83
C PHE A 613 12.33 13.98 15.47
N PHE A 614 12.23 15.01 14.66
CA PHE A 614 11.44 16.19 14.94
C PHE A 614 10.51 16.46 13.76
N ARG A 615 9.24 16.79 14.06
CA ARG A 615 8.22 17.15 13.06
C ARG A 615 7.50 18.41 13.49
N LEU A 616 7.28 19.29 12.54
CA LEU A 616 6.38 20.42 12.62
C LEU A 616 5.29 20.21 11.58
N VAL A 617 4.05 20.09 12.02
CA VAL A 617 2.85 20.02 11.19
C VAL A 617 2.16 21.36 11.24
N GLU A 618 2.01 22.00 10.09
CA GLU A 618 1.32 23.28 9.90
C GLU A 618 -0.10 22.99 9.42
N ASP A 619 -1.12 23.65 9.99
CA ASP A 619 -2.53 23.52 9.65
C ASP A 619 -3.05 22.08 9.71
N GLU A 620 -2.75 21.35 10.80
CA GLU A 620 -3.06 19.93 10.95
C GLU A 620 -4.55 19.66 10.75
N ILE A 621 -4.91 18.83 9.76
CA ILE A 621 -6.28 18.35 9.56
C ILE A 621 -6.58 17.27 10.60
N ASN A 622 -7.55 17.51 11.45
CA ASN A 622 -7.94 16.56 12.47
C ASN A 622 -9.45 16.50 12.64
N ARG A 623 -9.95 15.41 13.24
CA ARG A 623 -11.34 15.31 13.62
C ARG A 623 -11.66 16.33 14.71
N ALA A 624 -12.81 16.98 14.57
CA ALA A 624 -13.37 17.95 15.50
C ALA A 624 -14.78 17.52 15.89
N VAL A 625 -15.10 17.65 17.16
CA VAL A 625 -16.44 17.42 17.69
C VAL A 625 -16.98 18.75 18.19
N PHE A 626 -18.08 19.20 17.61
CA PHE A 626 -18.77 20.42 17.95
C PHE A 626 -20.15 20.13 18.48
N ILE A 627 -20.73 21.08 19.21
CA ILE A 627 -22.11 21.02 19.72
C ILE A 627 -23.03 21.45 18.59
N ASP A 628 -24.09 20.68 18.32
CA ASP A 628 -25.14 21.08 17.38
C ASP A 628 -25.92 22.28 17.94
N ARG A 629 -25.96 23.39 17.18
CA ARG A 629 -26.65 24.62 17.60
C ARG A 629 -28.19 24.51 17.57
N LEU A 630 -28.68 23.52 16.81
CA LEU A 630 -30.13 23.27 16.72
C LEU A 630 -30.62 22.36 17.86
N ASP A 631 -29.76 21.45 18.31
CA ASP A 631 -30.04 20.55 19.42
C ASP A 631 -28.77 20.31 20.22
N ILE A 632 -28.59 21.07 21.29
CA ILE A 632 -27.37 21.03 22.14
C ILE A 632 -27.10 19.66 22.77
N ASN A 633 -28.07 18.71 22.72
CA ASN A 633 -27.82 17.34 23.13
C ASN A 633 -27.05 16.54 22.07
N LYS A 634 -26.94 17.04 20.85
CA LYS A 634 -26.25 16.39 19.74
C LYS A 634 -24.88 16.95 19.49
N ASN A 635 -24.02 16.09 18.95
CA ASN A 635 -22.70 16.45 18.48
C ASN A 635 -22.62 16.38 16.96
N ILE A 636 -21.80 17.24 16.40
CA ILE A 636 -21.37 17.18 15.02
C ILE A 636 -19.92 16.74 15.00
N LEU A 637 -19.68 15.60 14.37
CA LEU A 637 -18.34 15.08 14.08
C LEU A 637 -17.95 15.53 12.67
N THR A 638 -16.87 16.30 12.58
CA THR A 638 -16.36 16.84 11.31
C THR A 638 -14.84 16.88 11.31
N TYR A 639 -14.26 17.63 10.39
CA TYR A 639 -12.83 17.89 10.32
C TYR A 639 -12.57 19.38 10.36
N ASP A 640 -11.43 19.77 10.92
CA ASP A 640 -10.99 21.17 10.94
C ASP A 640 -9.47 21.25 10.83
N ASN A 641 -8.94 22.38 10.35
CA ASN A 641 -7.53 22.67 10.40
C ASN A 641 -7.21 23.22 11.80
N PHE A 642 -6.46 22.44 12.56
CA PHE A 642 -5.95 22.86 13.84
C PHE A 642 -4.69 23.70 13.66
N GLU A 643 -4.26 24.43 14.71
CA GLU A 643 -2.98 25.12 14.70
C GLU A 643 -1.81 24.12 14.59
N ASN A 644 -0.60 24.64 14.60
CA ASN A 644 0.62 23.87 14.45
C ASN A 644 0.78 22.79 15.52
N THR A 645 1.10 21.58 15.09
CA THR A 645 1.47 20.46 15.97
C THR A 645 2.96 20.21 15.87
N THR A 646 3.62 20.07 17.02
CA THR A 646 5.02 19.66 17.09
C THR A 646 5.14 18.27 17.70
N ALA A 647 6.03 17.45 17.15
CA ALA A 647 6.36 16.14 17.70
C ALA A 647 7.88 15.93 17.71
N PHE A 648 8.39 15.44 18.83
CA PHE A 648 9.77 15.00 18.99
C PHE A 648 9.78 13.58 19.55
N GLY A 649 10.57 12.68 18.94
CA GLY A 649 10.56 11.30 19.38
C GLY A 649 11.87 10.56 19.21
N ILE A 650 11.93 9.42 19.89
CA ILE A 650 13.00 8.43 19.85
C ILE A 650 12.42 7.12 19.41
N GLU A 651 13.06 6.47 18.47
CA GLU A 651 12.73 5.11 18.02
C GLU A 651 13.90 4.18 18.26
N LEU A 652 13.62 2.99 18.79
CA LEU A 652 14.56 1.90 18.88
C LEU A 652 13.98 0.68 18.18
N SER A 653 14.74 0.05 17.32
CA SER A 653 14.34 -1.21 16.69
C SER A 653 15.51 -2.18 16.64
N SER A 654 15.22 -3.44 16.87
CA SER A 654 16.21 -4.52 16.89
C SER A 654 15.66 -5.73 16.16
N ASN A 655 16.49 -6.28 15.29
CA ASN A 655 16.34 -7.63 14.77
C ASN A 655 17.55 -8.42 15.25
N TYR A 656 17.35 -9.41 16.09
CA TYR A 656 18.45 -10.15 16.72
C TYR A 656 18.14 -11.65 16.78
N ARG A 657 19.17 -12.45 16.54
CA ARG A 657 19.11 -13.89 16.57
C ARG A 657 20.06 -14.44 17.64
N PRO A 658 19.61 -14.54 18.91
CA PRO A 658 20.46 -15.02 20.01
C PRO A 658 21.02 -16.42 19.75
N THR A 659 20.23 -17.29 19.12
CA THR A 659 20.59 -18.68 18.78
C THR A 659 20.06 -19.07 17.40
N LYS A 660 20.48 -20.21 16.86
CA LYS A 660 20.00 -20.72 15.56
C LYS A 660 18.51 -21.08 15.54
N TRP A 661 17.92 -21.30 16.71
CA TRP A 661 16.52 -21.70 16.85
C TRP A 661 15.60 -20.58 17.37
N TRP A 662 16.14 -19.42 17.79
CA TRP A 662 15.39 -18.30 18.31
C TRP A 662 15.78 -17.01 17.60
N SER A 663 14.81 -16.31 17.04
CA SER A 663 14.94 -14.96 16.52
C SER A 663 13.91 -14.03 17.17
N LEU A 664 14.29 -12.80 17.38
CA LEU A 664 13.43 -11.78 17.95
C LEU A 664 13.50 -10.48 17.14
N ASN A 665 12.36 -9.82 17.03
CA ASN A 665 12.22 -8.45 16.54
C ASN A 665 11.57 -7.65 17.68
N ALA A 666 12.18 -6.54 18.06
CA ALA A 666 11.64 -5.65 19.07
C ALA A 666 11.64 -4.21 18.53
N SER A 667 10.61 -3.44 18.85
CA SER A 667 10.60 -2.00 18.63
C SER A 667 10.01 -1.28 19.84
N PHE A 668 10.55 -0.11 20.10
CA PHE A 668 10.10 0.81 21.14
C PHE A 668 10.07 2.21 20.54
N ASP A 669 8.94 2.88 20.64
CA ASP A 669 8.72 4.23 20.18
C ASP A 669 8.32 5.08 21.38
N LEU A 670 8.99 6.19 21.58
CA LEU A 670 8.66 7.20 22.60
C LEU A 670 8.64 8.56 21.92
N PHE A 671 7.51 9.27 21.99
CA PHE A 671 7.45 10.62 21.44
C PHE A 671 6.60 11.56 22.31
N ALA A 672 7.05 12.80 22.38
CA ALA A 672 6.29 13.91 22.92
C ALA A 672 5.61 14.65 21.78
N ARG A 673 4.31 14.91 21.92
CA ARG A 673 3.49 15.65 20.95
C ARG A 673 2.82 16.81 21.67
N LYS A 674 2.91 17.97 21.06
CA LYS A 674 2.21 19.17 21.51
C LYS A 674 1.25 19.56 20.40
N GLN A 675 -0.05 19.55 20.72
CA GLN A 675 -1.13 19.80 19.78
C GLN A 675 -1.96 20.98 20.26
N LYS A 676 -2.30 21.86 19.34
CA LYS A 676 -3.21 22.96 19.59
C LYS A 676 -4.42 22.85 18.66
N GLY A 677 -5.58 23.16 19.18
CA GLY A 677 -6.80 23.14 18.39
C GLY A 677 -7.95 23.79 19.11
N ILE A 678 -9.12 23.67 18.51
CA ILE A 678 -10.34 24.29 18.99
C ILE A 678 -11.19 23.23 19.68
N ALA A 679 -11.77 23.64 20.82
CA ALA A 679 -12.73 22.85 21.55
C ALA A 679 -13.93 23.72 21.94
N GLU A 680 -15.06 23.07 22.08
CA GLU A 680 -16.31 23.67 22.58
C GLU A 680 -16.69 23.09 23.92
N THR A 681 -17.30 23.93 24.76
CA THR A 681 -17.87 23.56 26.05
C THR A 681 -19.15 24.36 26.28
N LEU A 682 -20.01 23.85 27.16
CA LEU A 682 -21.14 24.64 27.65
C LEU A 682 -20.74 25.44 28.88
N THR A 683 -21.12 26.70 28.94
CA THR A 683 -20.93 27.58 30.10
C THR A 683 -21.96 27.39 31.20
N GLN A 684 -23.05 26.68 30.87
CA GLN A 684 -24.14 26.32 31.77
C GLN A 684 -24.35 24.78 31.77
N PRO A 685 -24.91 24.20 32.84
CA PRO A 685 -25.32 22.80 32.84
C PRO A 685 -26.25 22.48 31.67
N LEU A 686 -26.19 21.30 31.11
CA LEU A 686 -26.90 20.87 29.88
C LEU A 686 -28.44 21.02 30.02
N ASP A 687 -28.99 20.81 31.22
CA ASP A 687 -30.45 20.90 31.48
C ASP A 687 -31.01 22.32 31.35
N VAL A 688 -30.20 23.36 31.39
CA VAL A 688 -30.59 24.78 31.28
C VAL A 688 -29.86 25.50 30.14
N ALA A 689 -28.84 24.91 29.54
CA ALA A 689 -28.05 25.48 28.48
C ALA A 689 -28.86 25.68 27.19
N THR A 690 -28.43 26.66 26.41
CA THR A 690 -28.91 26.96 25.05
C THR A 690 -27.72 27.07 24.10
N ALA A 691 -27.95 27.24 22.82
CA ALA A 691 -26.91 27.47 21.85
C ALA A 691 -26.02 28.71 22.15
N ASN A 692 -26.58 29.69 22.88
CA ASN A 692 -25.86 30.91 23.30
C ASN A 692 -24.85 30.64 24.42
N ASP A 693 -24.94 29.50 25.10
CA ASP A 693 -24.05 29.11 26.19
C ASP A 693 -22.86 28.29 25.71
N ILE A 694 -22.74 28.08 24.39
CA ILE A 694 -21.61 27.40 23.78
C ILE A 694 -20.40 28.34 23.75
N GLU A 695 -19.34 27.98 24.46
CA GLU A 695 -18.06 28.66 24.43
C GLU A 695 -17.06 27.90 23.59
N ARG A 696 -16.45 28.62 22.64
CA ARG A 696 -15.36 28.10 21.78
C ARG A 696 -14.04 28.63 22.27
N SER A 697 -13.08 27.76 22.53
CA SER A 697 -11.75 28.12 23.03
C SER A 697 -10.64 27.36 22.33
N THR A 698 -9.49 28.03 22.18
CA THR A 698 -8.27 27.32 21.77
C THR A 698 -7.68 26.61 22.98
N ILE A 699 -7.41 25.35 22.82
CA ILE A 699 -6.78 24.50 23.83
C ILE A 699 -5.46 23.94 23.34
N GLU A 700 -4.57 23.66 24.27
CA GLU A 700 -3.28 23.05 24.03
C GLU A 700 -3.16 21.76 24.86
N VAL A 701 -2.70 20.67 24.25
CA VAL A 701 -2.48 19.40 24.91
C VAL A 701 -1.05 18.93 24.68
N ASP A 702 -0.35 18.68 25.77
CA ASP A 702 0.93 17.99 25.79
C ASP A 702 0.73 16.52 26.06
N ASN A 703 1.32 15.67 25.22
CA ASN A 703 1.16 14.24 25.30
C ASN A 703 2.50 13.52 25.16
N ILE A 704 2.74 12.50 25.95
CA ILE A 704 3.89 11.58 25.81
C ILE A 704 3.35 10.19 25.56
N VAL A 705 3.61 9.68 24.39
CA VAL A 705 3.15 8.37 23.94
C VAL A 705 4.32 7.40 23.87
N TYR A 706 4.11 6.18 24.36
CA TYR A 706 5.08 5.10 24.21
C TYR A 706 4.42 3.82 23.73
N ASN A 707 5.10 3.14 22.80
CA ASN A 707 4.64 1.88 22.22
C ASN A 707 5.74 0.86 22.27
N LEU A 708 5.39 -0.37 22.59
CA LEU A 708 6.30 -1.51 22.61
C LEU A 708 5.74 -2.64 21.74
N ARG A 709 6.58 -3.22 20.90
CA ARG A 709 6.27 -4.44 20.16
C ARG A 709 7.40 -5.43 20.33
N TRP A 710 7.04 -6.69 20.52
CA TRP A 710 8.00 -7.76 20.72
C TRP A 710 7.51 -9.03 20.02
N PHE A 711 8.20 -9.41 18.98
CA PHE A 711 7.95 -10.63 18.22
C PHE A 711 9.07 -11.64 18.45
N ASN A 712 8.72 -12.86 18.87
CA ASN A 712 9.62 -13.98 19.00
C ASN A 712 9.22 -15.09 18.04
N ASN A 713 10.21 -15.67 17.38
CA ASN A 713 10.04 -16.86 16.56
C ASN A 713 11.01 -17.95 17.01
N PHE A 714 10.46 -19.15 17.21
CA PHE A 714 11.16 -20.33 17.68
C PHE A 714 11.10 -21.44 16.64
N LYS A 715 12.23 -21.74 16.03
CA LYS A 715 12.39 -22.85 15.09
C LYS A 715 12.52 -24.17 15.87
N VAL A 716 11.39 -24.84 16.13
CA VAL A 716 11.34 -26.08 16.91
C VAL A 716 11.97 -27.24 16.12
N THR A 717 11.67 -27.32 14.82
CA THR A 717 12.31 -28.25 13.88
C THR A 717 12.61 -27.53 12.56
N LYS A 718 13.16 -28.24 11.55
CA LYS A 718 13.32 -27.69 10.20
C LYS A 718 11.97 -27.33 9.54
N GLN A 719 10.89 -27.93 9.98
CA GLN A 719 9.54 -27.82 9.41
C GLN A 719 8.57 -27.05 10.31
N LEU A 720 8.81 -27.03 11.65
CA LEU A 720 7.90 -26.47 12.64
C LEU A 720 8.49 -25.19 13.24
N ASN A 721 7.74 -24.09 13.12
CA ASN A 721 8.02 -22.82 13.80
C ASN A 721 6.85 -22.44 14.71
N LEU A 722 7.18 -21.85 15.86
CA LEU A 722 6.25 -21.23 16.80
C LEU A 722 6.57 -19.75 16.88
N SER A 723 5.54 -18.91 17.01
CA SER A 723 5.70 -17.47 17.19
C SER A 723 4.89 -16.96 18.38
N ILE A 724 5.42 -15.93 19.03
CA ILE A 724 4.73 -15.17 20.08
C ILE A 724 4.92 -13.70 19.74
N PHE A 725 3.81 -12.98 19.68
CA PHE A 725 3.80 -11.54 19.45
C PHE A 725 3.11 -10.84 20.60
N THR A 726 3.73 -9.77 21.08
CA THR A 726 3.20 -8.91 22.13
C THR A 726 3.24 -7.47 21.67
N MET A 727 2.15 -6.74 21.85
CA MET A 727 2.03 -5.31 21.59
C MET A 727 1.48 -4.62 22.83
N TYR A 728 2.08 -3.50 23.18
CA TYR A 728 1.55 -2.54 24.15
C TYR A 728 1.55 -1.16 23.51
N ARG A 729 0.40 -0.50 23.50
CA ARG A 729 0.21 0.89 23.08
C ARG A 729 -0.17 1.72 24.28
N GLY A 730 0.60 2.74 24.59
CA GLY A 730 0.39 3.61 25.74
C GLY A 730 -0.86 4.48 25.61
N GLU A 731 -1.21 5.14 26.72
CA GLU A 731 -2.24 6.18 26.73
C GLU A 731 -1.91 7.31 25.75
N GLU A 732 -2.91 7.86 25.10
CA GLU A 732 -2.74 8.96 24.15
C GLU A 732 -3.82 10.01 24.40
N LYS A 733 -3.36 11.24 24.77
CA LYS A 733 -4.22 12.40 25.00
C LYS A 733 -4.40 13.16 23.71
N GLY A 734 -5.65 13.31 23.28
CA GLY A 734 -6.07 14.19 22.21
C GLY A 734 -6.69 15.50 22.75
N LEU A 735 -7.15 16.34 21.84
CA LEU A 735 -7.79 17.61 22.22
C LEU A 735 -9.15 17.43 22.89
N GLN A 736 -9.87 16.38 22.54
CA GLN A 736 -11.25 16.14 22.97
C GLN A 736 -11.43 14.90 23.83
N PHE A 737 -10.56 13.89 23.63
CA PHE A 737 -10.59 12.64 24.41
C PHE A 737 -9.20 12.06 24.60
N THR A 738 -9.07 11.28 25.68
CA THR A 738 -7.89 10.48 26.01
C THR A 738 -8.17 9.02 25.71
N ARG A 739 -7.39 8.41 24.82
CA ARG A 739 -7.45 6.98 24.53
C ARG A 739 -6.67 6.19 25.61
N LYS A 740 -7.30 5.20 26.17
CA LYS A 740 -6.68 4.32 27.18
C LYS A 740 -5.63 3.38 26.57
N PRO A 741 -4.71 2.83 27.37
CA PRO A 741 -3.73 1.87 26.89
C PRO A 741 -4.36 0.61 26.30
N MET A 742 -3.68 0.01 25.31
CA MET A 742 -4.10 -1.26 24.70
C MET A 742 -2.97 -2.30 24.80
N PHE A 743 -3.34 -3.55 25.03
CA PHE A 743 -2.41 -4.67 25.09
C PHE A 743 -2.89 -5.83 24.22
N MET A 744 -1.97 -6.52 23.54
CA MET A 744 -2.29 -7.68 22.71
C MET A 744 -1.22 -8.76 22.85
N LEU A 745 -1.66 -10.00 22.96
CA LEU A 745 -0.81 -11.20 22.95
C LEU A 745 -1.32 -12.20 21.92
N ASN A 746 -0.48 -12.52 20.93
CA ASN A 746 -0.79 -13.50 19.88
C ASN A 746 0.20 -14.67 19.92
N THR A 747 -0.24 -15.84 19.48
CA THR A 747 0.62 -16.99 19.24
C THR A 747 0.33 -17.62 17.88
N GLY A 748 1.36 -18.18 17.26
CA GLY A 748 1.23 -18.84 15.96
C GLY A 748 2.05 -20.11 15.86
N LEU A 749 1.55 -21.05 15.06
CA LEU A 749 2.23 -22.28 14.69
C LEU A 749 2.26 -22.36 13.15
N ARG A 750 3.41 -22.68 12.60
CA ARG A 750 3.60 -22.93 11.18
C ARG A 750 4.31 -24.25 10.97
N TYR A 751 3.69 -25.11 10.16
CA TYR A 751 4.26 -26.42 9.78
C TYR A 751 4.37 -26.50 8.26
N SER A 752 5.61 -26.58 7.76
CA SER A 752 5.92 -26.72 6.33
C SER A 752 6.21 -28.19 6.03
N PHE A 753 5.56 -28.73 5.00
CA PHE A 753 5.63 -30.13 4.64
C PHE A 753 5.61 -30.31 3.11
N LEU A 754 5.69 -31.52 2.62
CA LEU A 754 6.01 -31.94 1.26
C LEU A 754 7.46 -31.59 0.86
N GLU A 755 7.88 -32.13 -0.26
CA GLU A 755 9.20 -31.90 -0.84
C GLU A 755 9.40 -30.42 -1.12
N ASP A 756 10.56 -29.85 -0.84
CA ASP A 756 10.89 -28.42 -0.93
C ASP A 756 9.98 -27.49 -0.11
N ASN A 757 9.34 -27.99 0.95
CA ASN A 757 8.39 -27.23 1.77
C ASN A 757 7.30 -26.57 0.91
N ARG A 758 6.78 -27.26 -0.10
CA ARG A 758 5.77 -26.73 -1.03
C ARG A 758 4.42 -26.48 -0.38
N ALA A 759 4.09 -27.22 0.67
CA ALA A 759 2.87 -27.00 1.44
C ALA A 759 3.19 -26.45 2.82
N THR A 760 2.35 -25.56 3.31
CA THR A 760 2.45 -24.95 4.62
C THR A 760 1.08 -24.90 5.29
N PHE A 761 0.98 -25.47 6.48
CA PHE A 761 -0.14 -25.30 7.38
C PHE A 761 0.21 -24.22 8.40
N SER A 762 -0.71 -23.29 8.66
CA SER A 762 -0.56 -22.23 9.66
C SER A 762 -1.77 -22.22 10.58
N PHE A 763 -1.53 -22.07 11.87
CA PHE A 763 -2.53 -21.80 12.89
C PHE A 763 -2.09 -20.58 13.68
N ASN A 764 -2.97 -19.61 13.85
CA ASN A 764 -2.74 -18.42 14.65
C ASN A 764 -3.89 -18.23 15.62
N TYR A 765 -3.57 -17.77 16.84
CA TYR A 765 -4.53 -17.34 17.84
C TYR A 765 -4.16 -15.94 18.28
N SER A 766 -5.01 -14.99 17.93
CA SER A 766 -4.83 -13.55 18.17
C SER A 766 -5.55 -13.15 19.45
N ASP A 767 -5.01 -12.14 20.13
CA ASP A 767 -5.56 -11.55 21.36
C ASP A 767 -6.02 -12.60 22.39
N ILE A 768 -5.13 -13.51 22.74
CA ILE A 768 -5.41 -14.66 23.61
C ILE A 768 -6.03 -14.23 24.94
N LEU A 769 -5.68 -13.03 25.43
CA LEU A 769 -6.16 -12.50 26.69
C LEU A 769 -7.46 -11.71 26.56
N ASN A 770 -7.97 -11.51 25.34
CA ASN A 770 -9.15 -10.73 25.03
C ASN A 770 -9.08 -9.30 25.63
N THR A 771 -7.97 -8.61 25.36
CA THR A 771 -7.67 -7.29 25.93
C THR A 771 -7.65 -6.18 24.90
N MET A 772 -7.88 -6.51 23.63
CA MET A 772 -7.96 -5.53 22.53
C MET A 772 -9.33 -4.91 22.49
N LYS A 773 -9.43 -3.67 22.95
CA LYS A 773 -10.61 -2.82 22.88
C LYS A 773 -10.16 -1.36 22.77
N PHE A 774 -11.01 -0.51 22.23
CA PHE A 774 -10.80 0.92 22.22
C PHE A 774 -11.60 1.57 23.35
N GLU A 775 -10.91 1.98 24.39
CA GLU A 775 -11.47 2.71 25.51
C GLU A 775 -11.01 4.16 25.47
N PHE A 776 -11.94 5.08 25.73
CA PHE A 776 -11.61 6.50 25.84
C PHE A 776 -12.40 7.19 26.94
N GLU A 777 -11.86 8.30 27.40
CA GLU A 777 -12.54 9.27 28.24
C GLU A 777 -12.34 10.66 27.67
N GLY A 778 -13.33 11.51 27.73
CA GLY A 778 -13.27 12.88 27.23
C GLY A 778 -14.07 13.82 28.12
N ASP A 779 -13.61 15.08 28.22
CA ASP A 779 -14.31 16.14 28.96
C ASP A 779 -15.02 17.13 28.03
N ARG A 780 -14.81 16.99 26.70
CA ARG A 780 -15.29 17.96 25.71
C ARG A 780 -15.89 17.28 24.50
N PRO A 781 -16.99 17.83 23.93
CA PRO A 781 -17.75 18.96 24.48
C PRO A 781 -18.51 18.61 25.76
N TYR A 782 -18.67 17.31 26.06
CA TYR A 782 -19.34 16.78 27.24
C TYR A 782 -18.46 15.73 27.92
N PRO A 783 -18.52 15.63 29.28
CA PRO A 783 -17.84 14.54 29.97
C PRO A 783 -18.44 13.19 29.58
N GLN A 784 -17.61 12.32 29.03
CA GLN A 784 -18.04 11.02 28.52
C GLN A 784 -16.94 9.97 28.63
N VAL A 785 -17.37 8.73 28.72
CA VAL A 785 -16.52 7.54 28.62
C VAL A 785 -17.10 6.62 27.55
N GLY A 786 -16.24 5.89 26.86
CA GLY A 786 -16.72 4.96 25.85
C GLY A 786 -15.79 3.79 25.65
N GLU A 787 -16.37 2.70 25.19
CA GLU A 787 -15.71 1.46 24.85
C GLU A 787 -16.25 0.91 23.53
N PHE A 788 -15.33 0.54 22.63
CA PHE A 788 -15.65 -0.16 21.39
C PHE A 788 -14.88 -1.46 21.30
N ASN A 789 -15.60 -2.51 20.95
CA ASN A 789 -15.10 -3.87 20.81
C ASN A 789 -15.32 -4.39 19.40
N TRP A 790 -14.44 -5.26 18.95
CA TRP A 790 -14.52 -5.98 17.67
C TRP A 790 -14.01 -7.42 17.87
N GLU A 791 -14.19 -8.26 16.88
CA GLU A 791 -13.65 -9.62 16.90
C GLU A 791 -12.12 -9.63 16.86
N SER A 792 -11.47 -9.60 18.02
CA SER A 792 -10.01 -9.60 18.21
C SER A 792 -9.46 -10.94 18.69
N ASN A 793 -10.23 -11.67 19.49
CA ASN A 793 -9.88 -12.98 20.06
C ASN A 793 -10.13 -14.09 19.03
N THR A 794 -9.41 -14.02 17.90
CA THR A 794 -9.65 -14.88 16.75
C THR A 794 -8.67 -16.03 16.63
N TRP A 795 -9.14 -17.19 16.19
CA TRP A 795 -8.28 -18.22 15.65
C TRP A 795 -8.35 -18.25 14.12
N ASN A 796 -7.20 -18.51 13.51
CA ASN A 796 -7.05 -18.61 12.06
C ASN A 796 -6.35 -19.90 11.71
N VAL A 797 -6.87 -20.62 10.70
CA VAL A 797 -6.25 -21.79 10.07
C VAL A 797 -6.04 -21.48 8.60
N ALA A 798 -4.83 -21.67 8.10
CA ALA A 798 -4.55 -21.49 6.69
C ALA A 798 -3.70 -22.62 6.10
N LEU A 799 -3.94 -22.91 4.84
CA LEU A 799 -3.17 -23.86 4.03
C LEU A 799 -2.67 -23.15 2.77
N SER A 800 -1.35 -23.25 2.53
CA SER A 800 -0.69 -22.70 1.35
C SER A 800 -0.01 -23.82 0.58
N TYR A 801 -0.11 -23.80 -0.77
CA TYR A 801 0.54 -24.75 -1.65
C TYR A 801 1.18 -24.06 -2.85
N ARG A 802 2.48 -24.28 -3.05
CA ARG A 802 3.25 -23.78 -4.20
C ARG A 802 3.41 -24.89 -5.25
N PHE A 803 3.12 -24.56 -6.50
CA PHE A 803 3.27 -25.48 -7.63
C PHE A 803 4.11 -24.86 -8.74
N GLY A 804 4.63 -25.72 -9.62
CA GLY A 804 5.58 -25.30 -10.65
C GLY A 804 6.99 -25.16 -10.10
N GLY A 805 7.97 -25.10 -10.95
CA GLY A 805 9.36 -24.97 -10.57
C GLY A 805 10.22 -24.62 -11.77
N GLY A 806 11.10 -23.67 -11.61
CA GLY A 806 12.08 -23.24 -12.58
C GLY A 806 12.71 -21.93 -12.13
N LYS A 807 14.00 -21.75 -12.33
CA LYS A 807 14.76 -20.60 -11.84
C LYS A 807 14.99 -19.60 -12.96
N TYR A 808 14.58 -18.33 -12.81
CA TYR A 808 15.16 -17.21 -13.56
C TYR A 808 14.98 -15.85 -12.86
N ARG A 809 15.88 -14.89 -13.11
CA ARG A 809 15.99 -13.58 -12.46
C ARG A 809 15.22 -12.52 -13.23
N ALA A 810 14.37 -11.73 -12.55
CA ALA A 810 13.61 -10.65 -13.16
C ALA A 810 14.40 -9.34 -13.25
N LEU A 811 14.11 -8.58 -14.29
CA LEU A 811 14.44 -7.17 -14.41
C LEU A 811 13.63 -6.33 -13.41
N GLN A 812 14.30 -5.39 -12.75
CA GLN A 812 13.66 -4.45 -11.82
C GLN A 812 12.72 -3.51 -12.56
N ARG A 813 11.49 -3.40 -12.11
CA ARG A 813 10.50 -2.43 -12.59
C ARG A 813 10.47 -1.20 -11.70
N LYS A 814 10.02 -0.09 -12.29
CA LYS A 814 9.88 1.19 -11.64
C LYS A 814 8.53 1.34 -10.94
N ASN A 815 8.48 2.21 -9.98
CA ASN A 815 7.42 2.34 -9.01
C ASN A 815 7.05 3.80 -8.79
N ARG A 816 5.78 4.15 -8.95
CA ARG A 816 5.24 5.47 -8.63
C ARG A 816 3.81 5.46 -8.09
N ASP A 817 3.46 6.58 -7.48
CA ASP A 817 2.34 6.80 -6.61
C ASP A 817 1.07 7.29 -7.29
N ASP A 818 -0.06 6.67 -6.96
CA ASP A 818 -1.39 7.10 -7.36
C ASP A 818 -2.41 6.82 -6.27
N ASN A 819 -2.77 7.79 -5.42
CA ASN A 819 -4.01 7.67 -4.63
C ASN A 819 -4.49 8.99 -4.07
N GLU A 820 -5.72 9.26 -4.34
CA GLU A 820 -6.58 10.04 -3.49
C GLU A 820 -6.89 9.25 -2.22
N LYS A 821 -6.92 9.91 -1.06
CA LYS A 821 -7.51 9.33 0.13
C LYS A 821 -8.96 9.00 -0.15
N SER A 822 -9.28 7.73 -0.37
CA SER A 822 -10.61 7.25 -0.11
C SER A 822 -10.70 7.17 1.42
N GLY A 823 -11.24 8.21 2.04
CA GLY A 823 -11.48 8.19 3.47
C GLY A 823 -12.42 7.03 3.78
N SER A 824 -11.91 6.01 4.43
CA SER A 824 -12.74 5.08 5.18
C SER A 824 -12.56 5.41 6.64
N GLY A 825 -13.29 6.36 7.14
CA GLY A 825 -13.15 6.82 8.50
C GLY A 825 -14.47 7.06 9.18
N GLY A 826 -15.48 6.26 8.86
CA GLY A 826 -16.64 6.19 9.73
C GLY A 826 -16.26 5.53 11.04
N PHE A 827 -16.64 6.09 12.17
CA PHE A 827 -16.84 5.32 13.36
C PHE A 827 -17.97 4.32 13.09
N MET A 828 -17.64 3.10 12.71
CA MET A 828 -18.46 1.92 12.84
C MET A 828 -17.64 0.76 13.32
#